data_51125169f807b4854af039449dca1453
#
_entry.id   51125169f807b4854af039449dca1453
#
_cell.length_a   1.000
_cell.length_b   1.000
_cell.length_c   1.000
_cell.angle_alpha   90.00
_cell.angle_beta   90.00
_cell.angle_gamma   90.00
#
_symmetry.space_group_name_H-M   'P 1'
#
loop_
_entity.id
_entity.type
_entity.pdbx_description
1 polymer ?
#
loop_
_entity_poly.entity_id
_entity_poly.type
_entity_poly.pdbx_seq_one_letter_code
_entity_poly.pdbx_strand_id
1 'polypeptide(L)'
;MNHGYGNRRGRRGGGRRFGDGGSRWDEGAGSSGGGGYTRNSEWDSREERGHGGERRGGGGGRGKHPPHLKGREIGLWYAKYGGIKRSEAERKSVSRRRLINANQVLVISGETGCGKTTQVTQFILDDFIQRGMGSLCRVVCTQPRRISAISVAERVAAERAESVGEGKSCGYQIRLQCRLPRKQGSVLYCTTGIILQWLRSDPYLSSVSHLILDEIHERSLQSDVLLSIVKDLLTAREDLKVVLMSATLNAEKFSKYFNNCSMIHIPGYTYPVKEYLLEDVPQHQDRRPRYRRGFMHGQNVRPEKEQKEAEYRESWPCFARTLRDRYSDSTIDALEMMDDDDKINLELIVALIRHIVMKEDNGAILVFLPGWDNISTLNDLLMADQIFKSGRCFSLLVTYITIDDVVYVIDGGKIKETHFDTQNNIRTMTAEWVSLANAKQRKGRAGRVSPGKCYHLYNGLRASLLDNYQLPEIQRTPLEELCLQIKILKLGPIASFLRKTMDPPADKAIELAITHLVDLNALDRNEELTPLGFHLARMPVEPHIGKMILFGALLGCLDPVLTIAASLSFKDPFFIPLGKEKIADKRRKILSRNSRSDHLTIVNALWGWEDAKKQGSRFEKEYCWENFLSANTLQMLQNMKGQFAEHLLAAGFVNSKDPKDPSSNINSENEKLIKAVIVAGLYPKVAKIRPNHSKKRPMPVKVYTKADGKVCIHPKSVNAEETQFHYTWLIYHLKMKTTSLFLYDCTEVSPFSLLFFGGYISIQRDQDQETIAVDEWIVFQSPARIAHLVKDLRKELDMLLEEKIKNPRPVVWNDRRSKDCAVLSAIIDLITTQETPAGGPRRGSQ
;
A
#
# COMPACT_ATOMS: atom_id res chain seq x y z
N MET A 1 41.14 33.58 -37.66
CA MET A 1 42.45 32.91 -37.76
C MET A 1 42.13 31.43 -37.50
N ASN A 2 41.78 30.66 -38.51
CA ASN A 2 42.63 29.88 -39.44
C ASN A 2 43.43 28.83 -38.69
N HIS A 3 43.17 27.59 -38.84
CA HIS A 3 43.41 26.46 -39.74
C HIS A 3 43.04 25.20 -39.00
N GLY A 4 42.45 24.16 -39.41
CA GLY A 4 42.30 23.60 -40.78
C GLY A 4 43.04 22.26 -40.92
N TYR A 5 42.34 21.25 -41.50
CA TYR A 5 42.79 19.98 -42.10
C TYR A 5 43.07 18.80 -41.15
N GLY A 6 42.71 17.57 -41.46
CA GLY A 6 42.15 16.98 -42.69
C GLY A 6 42.16 15.44 -42.59
N ASN A 7 41.25 14.92 -43.37
CA ASN A 7 40.99 13.56 -43.87
C ASN A 7 42.15 12.56 -44.03
N ARG A 8 41.92 11.26 -43.85
CA ARG A 8 41.88 10.16 -44.87
C ARG A 8 41.79 8.76 -44.19
N ARG A 9 40.71 8.02 -44.50
CA ARG A 9 40.57 6.83 -45.39
C ARG A 9 41.46 5.61 -45.07
N GLY A 10 40.76 4.46 -44.93
CA GLY A 10 41.15 3.17 -45.43
C GLY A 10 40.62 1.98 -44.61
N ARG A 11 39.53 1.38 -44.91
CA ARG A 11 39.19 0.13 -45.66
C ARG A 11 39.64 -1.19 -45.00
N ARG A 12 38.59 -2.08 -44.91
CA ARG A 12 38.54 -3.57 -44.95
C ARG A 12 38.86 -4.25 -43.64
N GLY A 13 38.11 -5.17 -43.09
CA GLY A 13 37.08 -6.12 -43.59
C GLY A 13 37.14 -7.36 -42.73
N GLY A 14 36.07 -8.00 -42.46
CA GLY A 14 36.12 -9.30 -41.79
C GLY A 14 34.92 -9.54 -40.85
N GLY A 15 33.86 -10.07 -41.39
CA GLY A 15 32.70 -10.46 -40.62
C GLY A 15 32.93 -11.74 -39.84
N ARG A 16 32.29 -11.84 -38.70
CA ARG A 16 31.79 -13.12 -38.17
C ARG A 16 30.48 -12.86 -37.47
N ARG A 17 29.46 -13.58 -37.93
CA ARG A 17 28.16 -13.74 -37.32
C ARG A 17 28.31 -14.45 -35.99
N PHE A 18 27.64 -13.96 -34.95
CA PHE A 18 27.16 -14.79 -33.86
C PHE A 18 25.71 -14.39 -33.57
N GLY A 19 24.91 -15.45 -33.43
CA GLY A 19 23.48 -15.45 -33.51
C GLY A 19 22.77 -14.87 -32.29
N ASP A 20 21.63 -14.30 -32.58
CA ASP A 20 20.55 -13.94 -31.67
C ASP A 20 19.99 -15.17 -30.97
N GLY A 21 20.01 -15.12 -29.63
CA GLY A 21 19.25 -16.00 -28.73
C GLY A 21 18.16 -15.19 -28.04
N GLY A 22 17.13 -14.82 -28.78
CA GLY A 22 15.95 -14.16 -28.23
C GLY A 22 15.05 -15.15 -27.50
N SER A 23 14.87 -14.97 -26.22
CA SER A 23 13.80 -15.60 -25.44
C SER A 23 12.51 -14.79 -25.57
N ARG A 24 11.59 -15.32 -26.39
CA ARG A 24 10.21 -14.87 -26.50
C ARG A 24 9.43 -15.30 -25.26
N TRP A 25 8.72 -14.36 -24.66
CA TRP A 25 7.55 -14.60 -23.84
C TRP A 25 6.32 -14.26 -24.68
N ASP A 26 5.61 -15.28 -25.16
CA ASP A 26 4.35 -15.13 -25.86
C ASP A 26 3.20 -15.01 -24.85
N GLU A 27 2.51 -13.88 -24.90
CA GLU A 27 1.14 -13.74 -24.41
C GLU A 27 0.18 -14.04 -25.58
N GLY A 28 -0.53 -15.16 -25.49
CA GLY A 28 -1.62 -15.50 -26.39
C GLY A 28 -2.95 -14.94 -25.91
N ALA A 29 -3.49 -13.96 -26.60
CA ALA A 29 -4.91 -13.62 -26.54
C ALA A 29 -5.66 -14.37 -27.68
N GLY A 30 -6.74 -15.06 -27.29
CA GLY A 30 -7.53 -15.86 -28.20
C GLY A 30 -8.63 -15.09 -28.91
N SER A 31 -9.10 -15.65 -30.00
CA SER A 31 -10.52 -15.62 -30.39
C SER A 31 -10.86 -16.75 -31.37
N SER A 32 -11.91 -17.44 -31.00
CA SER A 32 -13.01 -18.10 -31.75
C SER A 32 -12.76 -18.73 -33.11
N GLY A 33 -13.29 -19.97 -33.23
CA GLY A 33 -13.81 -20.49 -34.51
C GLY A 33 -13.76 -21.99 -34.62
N GLY A 34 -14.93 -22.60 -34.76
CA GLY A 34 -15.32 -23.97 -34.67
C GLY A 34 -14.80 -24.94 -35.73
N GLY A 35 -15.14 -26.20 -35.48
CA GLY A 35 -15.17 -27.23 -36.51
C GLY A 35 -14.69 -28.60 -36.01
N GLY A 36 -15.62 -29.50 -35.79
CA GLY A 36 -15.37 -30.87 -35.36
C GLY A 36 -14.60 -31.74 -36.37
N TYR A 37 -14.09 -32.80 -35.83
CA TYR A 37 -14.24 -34.18 -36.39
C TYR A 37 -13.61 -35.23 -35.46
N THR A 38 -14.38 -36.27 -35.26
CA THR A 38 -14.09 -37.54 -34.63
C THR A 38 -12.90 -38.27 -35.18
N ARG A 39 -12.12 -38.95 -34.36
CA ARG A 39 -11.74 -40.35 -34.58
C ARG A 39 -11.02 -40.99 -33.39
N ASN A 40 -11.55 -42.14 -33.01
CA ASN A 40 -10.98 -43.17 -32.15
C ASN A 40 -9.63 -43.67 -32.64
N SER A 41 -8.77 -44.02 -31.70
CA SER A 41 -7.93 -45.19 -31.81
C SER A 41 -7.50 -45.69 -30.44
N GLU A 42 -7.99 -46.88 -30.13
CA GLU A 42 -7.49 -47.80 -29.12
C GLU A 42 -6.02 -48.17 -29.43
N TRP A 43 -5.22 -48.35 -28.44
CA TRP A 43 -4.09 -49.27 -28.46
C TRP A 43 -3.86 -49.90 -27.10
N ASP A 44 -3.89 -51.12 -27.13
CA ASP A 44 -3.77 -52.32 -26.38
C ASP A 44 -2.69 -52.40 -25.30
N SER A 45 -3.07 -53.20 -24.31
CA SER A 45 -2.28 -53.78 -23.26
C SER A 45 -1.17 -54.71 -23.75
N ARG A 46 0.00 -54.65 -23.15
CA ARG A 46 0.89 -55.82 -23.05
C ARG A 46 1.56 -55.89 -21.70
N GLU A 47 1.23 -56.94 -20.99
CA GLU A 47 1.99 -57.50 -19.86
C GLU A 47 3.31 -58.05 -20.34
N GLU A 48 4.38 -57.80 -19.62
CA GLU A 48 5.50 -58.72 -19.56
C GLU A 48 5.99 -58.89 -18.12
N ARG A 49 5.94 -60.19 -17.70
CA ARG A 49 6.48 -60.71 -16.46
C ARG A 49 7.98 -60.94 -16.63
N GLY A 50 8.72 -60.65 -15.53
CA GLY A 50 10.13 -61.02 -15.48
C GLY A 50 10.69 -60.97 -14.07
N HIS A 51 10.92 -62.14 -13.54
CA HIS A 51 11.46 -62.60 -12.27
C HIS A 51 12.63 -61.85 -11.60
N GLY A 52 12.53 -61.70 -10.28
CA GLY A 52 13.47 -62.30 -9.29
C GLY A 52 14.74 -61.55 -8.93
N GLY A 53 14.88 -61.22 -7.65
CA GLY A 53 16.18 -60.90 -7.06
C GLY A 53 16.09 -60.13 -5.73
N GLU A 54 15.92 -60.83 -4.63
CA GLU A 54 16.11 -60.30 -3.28
C GLU A 54 17.55 -59.79 -3.06
N ARG A 55 17.72 -58.60 -2.57
CA ARG A 55 18.84 -58.25 -1.65
C ARG A 55 18.38 -57.22 -0.63
N ARG A 56 18.46 -57.66 0.63
CA ARG A 56 18.32 -56.82 1.82
C ARG A 56 19.47 -55.81 1.90
N GLY A 57 19.15 -54.59 2.24
CA GLY A 57 20.10 -53.55 2.61
C GLY A 57 19.38 -52.31 3.06
N GLY A 58 19.36 -52.06 4.40
CA GLY A 58 18.69 -50.95 5.04
C GLY A 58 19.38 -49.63 4.73
N GLY A 59 18.59 -48.57 4.64
CA GLY A 59 19.04 -47.19 4.51
C GLY A 59 17.91 -46.32 4.07
N GLY A 60 17.26 -45.62 5.00
CA GLY A 60 16.14 -44.73 4.71
C GLY A 60 16.52 -43.53 3.82
N GLY A 61 16.53 -43.73 2.52
CA GLY A 61 16.69 -42.67 1.52
C GLY A 61 15.33 -42.05 1.14
N ARG A 62 15.13 -40.81 1.44
CA ARG A 62 13.99 -40.02 0.94
C ARG A 62 14.00 -40.03 -0.59
N GLY A 63 13.00 -40.64 -1.19
CA GLY A 63 12.87 -40.67 -2.65
C GLY A 63 12.83 -39.29 -3.24
N LYS A 64 13.89 -38.87 -3.92
CA LYS A 64 13.93 -37.66 -4.71
C LYS A 64 13.09 -37.89 -5.97
N HIS A 65 12.27 -36.93 -6.36
CA HIS A 65 11.56 -36.99 -7.64
C HIS A 65 12.56 -37.07 -8.80
N PRO A 66 12.17 -37.63 -9.93
CA PRO A 66 13.03 -37.66 -11.12
C PRO A 66 13.47 -36.25 -11.55
N PRO A 67 14.76 -36.06 -11.88
CA PRO A 67 15.35 -34.74 -12.13
C PRO A 67 14.79 -33.97 -13.35
N HIS A 68 14.06 -34.66 -14.23
CA HIS A 68 13.42 -34.04 -15.40
C HIS A 68 12.07 -33.41 -15.13
N LEU A 69 11.47 -33.64 -13.97
CA LEU A 69 10.17 -33.06 -13.60
C LEU A 69 10.33 -31.62 -13.12
N LYS A 70 9.48 -30.72 -13.61
CA LYS A 70 9.48 -29.29 -13.24
C LYS A 70 8.09 -28.84 -12.79
N GLY A 71 8.05 -27.98 -11.79
CA GLY A 71 6.87 -27.28 -11.34
C GLY A 71 5.66 -28.18 -11.05
N ARG A 72 4.62 -28.14 -11.89
CA ARG A 72 3.36 -28.89 -11.75
C ARG A 72 3.55 -30.40 -11.73
N GLU A 73 4.51 -30.92 -12.48
CA GLU A 73 4.78 -32.36 -12.58
C GLU A 73 5.37 -32.93 -11.30
N ILE A 74 6.18 -32.14 -10.60
CA ILE A 74 6.72 -32.51 -9.26
C ILE A 74 5.57 -32.69 -8.27
N GLY A 75 4.59 -31.79 -8.28
CA GLY A 75 3.40 -31.87 -7.43
C GLY A 75 2.57 -33.12 -7.71
N LEU A 76 2.36 -33.44 -8.99
CA LEU A 76 1.63 -34.64 -9.44
C LEU A 76 2.40 -35.91 -9.09
N TRP A 77 3.71 -35.93 -9.23
CA TRP A 77 4.56 -37.05 -8.85
C TRP A 77 4.49 -37.35 -7.35
N TYR A 78 4.62 -36.36 -6.49
CA TYR A 78 4.44 -36.52 -5.04
C TYR A 78 3.02 -36.93 -4.66
N ALA A 79 2.00 -36.47 -5.38
CA ALA A 79 0.63 -36.91 -5.18
C ALA A 79 0.43 -38.40 -5.54
N LYS A 80 1.10 -38.89 -6.60
CA LYS A 80 0.97 -40.24 -7.12
C LYS A 80 1.84 -41.25 -6.35
N TYR A 81 3.06 -40.89 -5.96
CA TYR A 81 4.05 -41.84 -5.43
C TYR A 81 4.40 -41.64 -3.94
N GLY A 82 3.88 -40.60 -3.30
CA GLY A 82 4.08 -40.35 -1.86
C GLY A 82 3.22 -41.18 -0.90
N GLY A 83 2.86 -42.38 -1.28
CA GLY A 83 1.79 -43.20 -0.68
C GLY A 83 1.83 -43.47 0.83
N ILE A 84 2.98 -43.43 1.48
CA ILE A 84 3.11 -43.71 2.94
C ILE A 84 2.67 -42.49 3.78
N LYS A 85 2.71 -41.28 3.22
CA LYS A 85 2.31 -40.05 3.93
C LYS A 85 0.79 -39.74 3.83
N ARG A 86 0.07 -40.34 2.88
CA ARG A 86 -1.38 -40.14 2.71
C ARG A 86 -2.18 -40.58 3.95
N SER A 87 -1.88 -41.70 4.56
CA SER A 87 -2.68 -42.20 5.69
C SER A 87 -2.59 -41.31 6.93
N GLU A 88 -1.45 -40.74 7.22
CA GLU A 88 -1.26 -39.80 8.37
C GLU A 88 -1.83 -38.42 8.07
N ALA A 89 -1.64 -37.92 6.85
CA ALA A 89 -2.24 -36.66 6.39
C ALA A 89 -3.79 -36.77 6.31
N GLU A 90 -4.32 -37.92 5.86
CA GLU A 90 -5.76 -38.18 5.85
C GLU A 90 -6.34 -38.29 7.25
N ARG A 91 -5.68 -39.01 8.20
CA ARG A 91 -6.11 -39.04 9.62
C ARG A 91 -6.11 -37.67 10.27
N LYS A 92 -5.06 -36.87 10.05
CA LYS A 92 -4.98 -35.48 10.54
C LYS A 92 -6.06 -34.60 9.89
N SER A 93 -6.38 -34.80 8.63
CA SER A 93 -7.45 -34.09 7.91
C SER A 93 -8.84 -34.43 8.46
N VAL A 94 -9.12 -35.71 8.74
CA VAL A 94 -10.40 -36.15 9.34
C VAL A 94 -10.58 -35.57 10.73
N SER A 95 -9.53 -35.58 11.56
CA SER A 95 -9.59 -34.94 12.88
C SER A 95 -9.88 -33.42 12.80
N ARG A 96 -9.25 -32.71 11.87
CA ARG A 96 -9.47 -31.27 11.63
C ARG A 96 -10.89 -30.97 11.14
N ARG A 97 -11.44 -31.77 10.22
CA ARG A 97 -12.82 -31.65 9.72
C ARG A 97 -13.82 -31.81 10.87
N ARG A 98 -13.65 -32.80 11.74
CA ARG A 98 -14.50 -33.02 12.91
C ARG A 98 -14.49 -31.81 13.85
N LEU A 99 -13.33 -31.20 14.09
CA LEU A 99 -13.23 -30.02 14.96
C LEU A 99 -13.87 -28.77 14.36
N ILE A 100 -13.75 -28.53 13.06
CA ILE A 100 -14.44 -27.41 12.38
C ILE A 100 -15.96 -27.56 12.49
N ASN A 101 -16.47 -28.78 12.28
CA ASN A 101 -17.90 -29.03 12.36
C ASN A 101 -18.45 -28.96 13.79
N ALA A 102 -17.66 -29.37 14.78
CA ALA A 102 -18.06 -29.39 16.19
C ALA A 102 -18.06 -28.00 16.86
N ASN A 103 -17.31 -27.04 16.32
CA ASN A 103 -17.17 -25.71 16.92
C ASN A 103 -17.76 -24.65 16.01
N GLN A 104 -18.37 -23.60 16.59
CA GLN A 104 -18.81 -22.43 15.83
C GLN A 104 -17.61 -21.57 15.44
N VAL A 105 -16.65 -21.43 16.34
CA VAL A 105 -15.37 -20.71 16.10
C VAL A 105 -14.19 -21.63 16.37
N LEU A 106 -13.21 -21.63 15.47
CA LEU A 106 -11.99 -22.41 15.60
C LEU A 106 -10.77 -21.56 15.22
N VAL A 107 -9.74 -21.55 16.06
CA VAL A 107 -8.45 -20.94 15.74
C VAL A 107 -7.47 -21.99 15.21
N ILE A 108 -6.90 -21.77 14.05
CA ILE A 108 -5.87 -22.61 13.45
C ILE A 108 -4.56 -21.84 13.40
N SER A 109 -3.62 -22.23 14.25
CA SER A 109 -2.27 -21.68 14.22
C SER A 109 -1.31 -22.64 13.49
N GLY A 110 -0.24 -22.11 12.93
CA GLY A 110 0.81 -22.92 12.31
C GLY A 110 1.76 -22.06 11.49
N GLU A 111 2.95 -22.55 11.27
CA GLU A 111 4.00 -21.83 10.55
C GLU A 111 3.64 -21.54 9.09
N THR A 112 4.33 -20.58 8.50
CA THR A 112 4.19 -20.25 7.08
C THR A 112 4.56 -21.47 6.24
N GLY A 113 3.74 -21.79 5.22
CA GLY A 113 4.00 -22.92 4.33
C GLY A 113 3.43 -24.28 4.81
N CYS A 114 2.78 -24.34 5.99
CA CYS A 114 2.13 -25.59 6.44
C CYS A 114 0.79 -25.90 5.70
N GLY A 115 0.42 -25.11 4.71
CA GLY A 115 -0.76 -25.34 3.85
C GLY A 115 -2.08 -24.90 4.43
N LYS A 116 -2.13 -24.05 5.49
CA LYS A 116 -3.39 -23.57 6.08
C LYS A 116 -4.31 -22.96 5.02
N THR A 117 -3.83 -21.95 4.34
CA THR A 117 -4.59 -21.13 3.39
C THR A 117 -5.13 -21.94 2.22
N THR A 118 -4.37 -22.89 1.71
CA THR A 118 -4.76 -23.71 0.54
C THR A 118 -5.58 -24.93 0.91
N GLN A 119 -5.30 -25.58 2.04
CA GLN A 119 -5.90 -26.87 2.36
C GLN A 119 -7.17 -26.80 3.20
N VAL A 120 -7.27 -25.85 4.16
CA VAL A 120 -8.45 -25.77 5.06
C VAL A 120 -9.72 -25.53 4.26
N THR A 121 -9.71 -24.60 3.30
CA THR A 121 -10.86 -24.30 2.44
C THR A 121 -11.29 -25.52 1.60
N GLN A 122 -10.33 -26.26 1.07
CA GLN A 122 -10.60 -27.48 0.28
C GLN A 122 -11.17 -28.59 1.16
N PHE A 123 -10.62 -28.81 2.35
CA PHE A 123 -11.11 -29.83 3.28
C PHE A 123 -12.55 -29.60 3.69
N ILE A 124 -12.96 -28.34 3.89
CA ILE A 124 -14.35 -28.00 4.21
C ILE A 124 -15.26 -28.34 3.01
N LEU A 125 -14.92 -27.86 1.82
CA LEU A 125 -15.71 -28.10 0.63
C LEU A 125 -15.84 -29.61 0.31
N ASP A 126 -14.71 -30.34 0.38
CA ASP A 126 -14.68 -31.77 0.07
C ASP A 126 -15.46 -32.62 1.10
N ASP A 127 -15.44 -32.23 2.38
CA ASP A 127 -16.26 -32.87 3.41
C ASP A 127 -17.76 -32.74 3.12
N PHE A 128 -18.21 -31.54 2.72
CA PHE A 128 -19.60 -31.31 2.33
C PHE A 128 -20.00 -32.08 1.05
N ILE A 129 -19.10 -32.15 0.08
CA ILE A 129 -19.31 -32.94 -1.14
C ILE A 129 -19.45 -34.44 -0.79
N GLN A 130 -18.55 -34.97 0.07
CA GLN A 130 -18.58 -36.37 0.49
C GLN A 130 -19.84 -36.75 1.24
N ARG A 131 -20.45 -35.79 1.97
CA ARG A 131 -21.73 -35.98 2.68
C ARG A 131 -22.97 -35.79 1.79
N GLY A 132 -22.81 -35.49 0.51
CA GLY A 132 -23.90 -35.18 -0.40
C GLY A 132 -24.53 -33.79 -0.21
N MET A 133 -23.93 -32.95 0.63
CA MET A 133 -24.40 -31.59 0.96
C MET A 133 -23.56 -30.48 0.30
N GLY A 134 -22.83 -30.79 -0.77
CA GLY A 134 -21.90 -29.86 -1.41
C GLY A 134 -22.55 -28.53 -1.83
N SER A 135 -23.83 -28.56 -2.25
CA SER A 135 -24.58 -27.35 -2.64
C SER A 135 -24.79 -26.36 -1.49
N LEU A 136 -24.79 -26.81 -0.25
CA LEU A 136 -24.98 -25.96 0.95
C LEU A 136 -23.67 -25.31 1.41
N CYS A 137 -22.53 -25.76 0.86
CA CYS A 137 -21.22 -25.26 1.25
C CYS A 137 -20.83 -24.02 0.43
N ARG A 138 -20.71 -22.88 1.08
CA ARG A 138 -20.12 -21.67 0.53
C ARG A 138 -19.04 -21.14 1.47
N VAL A 139 -17.79 -21.40 1.14
CA VAL A 139 -16.63 -20.97 1.92
C VAL A 139 -16.15 -19.62 1.39
N VAL A 140 -15.99 -18.65 2.28
CA VAL A 140 -15.37 -17.36 1.96
C VAL A 140 -14.13 -17.20 2.83
N CYS A 141 -12.97 -16.99 2.18
CA CYS A 141 -11.68 -16.84 2.83
C CYS A 141 -11.12 -15.45 2.58
N THR A 142 -10.94 -14.66 3.65
CA THR A 142 -10.34 -13.32 3.53
C THR A 142 -8.82 -13.39 3.51
N GLN A 143 -8.22 -12.49 2.72
CA GLN A 143 -6.78 -12.29 2.64
C GLN A 143 -6.46 -10.80 2.85
N PRO A 144 -5.42 -10.43 3.60
CA PRO A 144 -5.10 -9.02 3.82
C PRO A 144 -4.59 -8.34 2.55
N ARG A 145 -3.99 -9.09 1.63
CA ARG A 145 -3.35 -8.57 0.43
C ARG A 145 -4.06 -9.01 -0.84
N ARG A 146 -4.23 -8.08 -1.79
CA ARG A 146 -4.87 -8.35 -3.10
C ARG A 146 -4.19 -9.49 -3.87
N ILE A 147 -2.85 -9.45 -3.96
CA ILE A 147 -2.06 -10.47 -4.66
C ILE A 147 -2.23 -11.83 -4.00
N SER A 148 -2.26 -11.89 -2.67
CA SER A 148 -2.47 -13.16 -1.94
C SER A 148 -3.82 -13.79 -2.29
N ALA A 149 -4.90 -13.00 -2.35
CA ALA A 149 -6.22 -13.52 -2.72
C ALA A 149 -6.24 -14.14 -4.13
N ILE A 150 -5.61 -13.48 -5.09
CA ILE A 150 -5.50 -13.99 -6.47
C ILE A 150 -4.65 -15.27 -6.50
N SER A 151 -3.41 -15.20 -6.01
CA SER A 151 -2.45 -16.29 -6.11
C SER A 151 -2.92 -17.56 -5.41
N VAL A 152 -3.59 -17.40 -4.23
CA VAL A 152 -4.13 -18.56 -3.50
C VAL A 152 -5.32 -19.17 -4.25
N ALA A 153 -6.21 -18.34 -4.82
CA ALA A 153 -7.33 -18.83 -5.62
C ALA A 153 -6.83 -19.60 -6.84
N GLU A 154 -5.84 -19.08 -7.55
CA GLU A 154 -5.22 -19.74 -8.71
C GLU A 154 -4.52 -21.06 -8.30
N ARG A 155 -3.81 -21.04 -7.17
CA ARG A 155 -3.16 -22.22 -6.62
C ARG A 155 -4.15 -23.33 -6.28
N VAL A 156 -5.22 -22.99 -5.55
CA VAL A 156 -6.27 -23.94 -5.14
C VAL A 156 -7.02 -24.48 -6.36
N ALA A 157 -7.36 -23.63 -7.33
CA ALA A 157 -7.97 -24.07 -8.58
C ALA A 157 -7.05 -25.05 -9.34
N ALA A 158 -5.75 -24.77 -9.42
CA ALA A 158 -4.76 -25.66 -10.03
C ALA A 158 -4.65 -27.01 -9.28
N GLU A 159 -4.67 -27.02 -7.95
CA GLU A 159 -4.66 -28.24 -7.13
C GLU A 159 -5.93 -29.09 -7.34
N ARG A 160 -7.04 -28.45 -7.67
CA ARG A 160 -8.33 -29.10 -8.02
C ARG A 160 -8.47 -29.44 -9.50
N ALA A 161 -7.42 -29.25 -10.32
CA ALA A 161 -7.41 -29.40 -11.75
C ALA A 161 -8.48 -28.53 -12.48
N GLU A 162 -8.77 -27.35 -11.93
CA GLU A 162 -9.73 -26.38 -12.47
C GLU A 162 -9.02 -25.06 -12.83
N SER A 163 -9.70 -24.21 -13.61
CA SER A 163 -9.39 -22.79 -13.73
C SER A 163 -10.20 -21.97 -12.73
N VAL A 164 -9.75 -20.75 -12.43
CA VAL A 164 -10.47 -19.82 -11.54
C VAL A 164 -11.62 -19.15 -12.31
N GLY A 165 -12.81 -19.08 -11.72
CA GLY A 165 -13.88 -18.26 -12.25
C GLY A 165 -15.24 -18.93 -12.40
N GLU A 166 -16.05 -18.42 -13.33
CA GLU A 166 -17.45 -18.78 -13.50
C GLU A 166 -17.65 -20.28 -13.76
N GLY A 167 -18.66 -20.86 -13.10
CA GLY A 167 -18.97 -22.30 -13.16
C GLY A 167 -17.98 -23.20 -12.42
N LYS A 168 -16.86 -22.68 -11.92
CA LYS A 168 -15.82 -23.43 -11.21
C LYS A 168 -16.03 -23.43 -9.71
N SER A 169 -15.35 -24.33 -9.00
CA SER A 169 -15.46 -24.42 -7.54
C SER A 169 -14.67 -23.32 -6.80
N CYS A 170 -13.69 -22.72 -7.45
CA CYS A 170 -12.80 -21.72 -6.86
C CYS A 170 -12.84 -20.39 -7.62
N GLY A 171 -12.84 -19.28 -6.87
CA GLY A 171 -12.80 -17.94 -7.42
C GLY A 171 -12.18 -16.92 -6.47
N TYR A 172 -12.05 -15.68 -6.97
CA TYR A 172 -11.59 -14.58 -6.14
C TYR A 172 -12.37 -13.29 -6.39
N GLN A 173 -12.40 -12.42 -5.39
CA GLN A 173 -12.92 -11.07 -5.48
C GLN A 173 -12.03 -10.11 -4.71
N ILE A 174 -11.49 -9.15 -5.42
CA ILE A 174 -10.75 -8.03 -4.85
C ILE A 174 -11.31 -6.73 -5.42
N ARG A 175 -10.94 -5.60 -4.84
CA ARG A 175 -11.34 -4.30 -5.40
C ARG A 175 -10.89 -4.20 -6.86
N LEU A 176 -11.81 -3.86 -7.76
CA LEU A 176 -11.65 -3.66 -9.21
C LEU A 176 -11.43 -4.94 -10.04
N GLN A 177 -11.38 -6.10 -9.43
CA GLN A 177 -11.17 -7.33 -10.18
C GLN A 177 -11.86 -8.51 -9.48
N CYS A 178 -12.64 -9.26 -10.24
CA CYS A 178 -13.27 -10.47 -9.73
C CYS A 178 -13.28 -11.56 -10.80
N ARG A 179 -13.17 -12.80 -10.32
CA ARG A 179 -13.50 -14.02 -11.06
C ARG A 179 -14.30 -14.88 -10.08
N LEU A 180 -15.60 -14.68 -10.09
CA LEU A 180 -16.49 -15.31 -9.11
C LEU A 180 -16.64 -16.81 -9.40
N PRO A 181 -16.62 -17.67 -8.37
CA PRO A 181 -16.91 -19.09 -8.54
C PRO A 181 -18.43 -19.32 -8.74
N ARG A 182 -18.82 -20.56 -8.98
CA ARG A 182 -20.24 -20.94 -8.98
C ARG A 182 -20.92 -20.54 -7.65
N LYS A 183 -22.22 -20.28 -7.69
CA LYS A 183 -22.97 -19.75 -6.52
C LYS A 183 -23.02 -20.73 -5.35
N GLN A 184 -23.04 -22.02 -5.61
CA GLN A 184 -23.17 -23.09 -4.62
C GLN A 184 -21.99 -24.05 -4.70
N GLY A 185 -21.59 -24.66 -3.58
CA GLY A 185 -20.48 -25.60 -3.53
C GLY A 185 -19.16 -24.98 -3.94
N SER A 186 -18.79 -23.87 -3.32
CA SER A 186 -17.69 -23.05 -3.81
C SER A 186 -16.81 -22.45 -2.72
N VAL A 187 -15.59 -22.08 -3.11
CA VAL A 187 -14.62 -21.32 -2.31
C VAL A 187 -14.35 -19.99 -2.99
N LEU A 188 -14.54 -18.90 -2.26
CA LEU A 188 -14.20 -17.56 -2.69
C LEU A 188 -13.07 -17.00 -1.83
N TYR A 189 -11.98 -16.61 -2.46
CA TYR A 189 -10.93 -15.81 -1.81
C TYR A 189 -11.16 -14.33 -2.07
N CYS A 190 -11.13 -13.50 -1.03
CA CYS A 190 -11.37 -12.08 -1.19
C CYS A 190 -10.51 -11.25 -0.23
N THR A 191 -10.43 -9.94 -0.45
CA THR A 191 -9.85 -9.05 0.56
C THR A 191 -10.89 -8.71 1.63
N THR A 192 -10.41 -8.44 2.85
CA THR A 192 -11.26 -8.13 4.02
C THR A 192 -12.28 -7.02 3.72
N GLY A 193 -11.87 -5.98 2.99
CA GLY A 193 -12.75 -4.88 2.59
C GLY A 193 -13.97 -5.31 1.74
N ILE A 194 -13.89 -6.42 1.01
CA ILE A 194 -15.03 -6.96 0.25
C ILE A 194 -16.12 -7.45 1.18
N ILE A 195 -15.77 -8.14 2.27
CA ILE A 195 -16.74 -8.60 3.27
C ILE A 195 -17.40 -7.41 3.98
N LEU A 196 -16.62 -6.39 4.34
CA LEU A 196 -17.17 -5.16 4.91
C LEU A 196 -18.14 -4.45 3.95
N GLN A 197 -17.89 -4.54 2.64
CA GLN A 197 -18.82 -4.04 1.63
C GLN A 197 -20.11 -4.88 1.55
N TRP A 198 -20.00 -6.22 1.62
CA TRP A 198 -21.17 -7.11 1.61
C TRP A 198 -22.08 -6.90 2.81
N LEU A 199 -21.49 -6.66 3.99
CA LEU A 199 -22.24 -6.40 5.22
C LEU A 199 -23.16 -5.16 5.15
N ARG A 200 -22.96 -4.26 4.19
CA ARG A 200 -23.87 -3.13 3.95
C ARG A 200 -25.19 -3.54 3.34
N SER A 201 -25.19 -4.58 2.49
CA SER A 201 -26.38 -5.10 1.80
C SER A 201 -26.94 -6.37 2.45
N ASP A 202 -26.08 -7.19 3.02
CA ASP A 202 -26.42 -8.41 3.74
C ASP A 202 -25.70 -8.45 5.10
N PRO A 203 -26.27 -7.81 6.14
CA PRO A 203 -25.65 -7.74 7.48
C PRO A 203 -25.40 -9.10 8.12
N TYR A 204 -26.12 -10.12 7.68
CA TYR A 204 -26.04 -11.47 8.24
C TYR A 204 -25.14 -12.41 7.44
N LEU A 205 -24.58 -11.99 6.30
CA LEU A 205 -23.82 -12.85 5.38
C LEU A 205 -24.59 -14.14 5.07
N SER A 206 -25.89 -14.02 4.75
CA SER A 206 -26.88 -15.10 4.67
C SER A 206 -26.47 -16.23 3.72
N SER A 207 -25.70 -15.90 2.69
CA SER A 207 -25.22 -16.86 1.70
C SER A 207 -23.94 -17.58 2.09
N VAL A 208 -23.28 -17.23 3.21
CA VAL A 208 -22.00 -17.80 3.64
C VAL A 208 -22.22 -18.87 4.70
N SER A 209 -21.70 -20.08 4.48
CA SER A 209 -21.70 -21.16 5.46
C SER A 209 -20.45 -21.17 6.34
N HIS A 210 -19.30 -20.85 5.74
CA HIS A 210 -18.02 -20.81 6.42
C HIS A 210 -17.27 -19.54 6.08
N LEU A 211 -16.92 -18.75 7.08
CA LEU A 211 -16.10 -17.57 6.96
C LEU A 211 -14.71 -17.88 7.53
N ILE A 212 -13.70 -17.76 6.70
CA ILE A 212 -12.30 -17.97 7.09
C ILE A 212 -11.59 -16.62 7.08
N LEU A 213 -11.07 -16.21 8.23
CA LEU A 213 -10.24 -15.01 8.35
C LEU A 213 -8.78 -15.45 8.42
N ASP A 214 -8.06 -15.26 7.31
CA ASP A 214 -6.67 -15.70 7.20
C ASP A 214 -5.69 -14.55 7.48
N GLU A 215 -4.49 -14.94 7.90
CA GLU A 215 -3.38 -14.02 8.25
C GLU A 215 -3.77 -12.94 9.28
N ILE A 216 -4.66 -13.31 10.24
CA ILE A 216 -5.18 -12.35 11.24
C ILE A 216 -4.11 -11.73 12.13
N HIS A 217 -2.92 -12.36 12.19
CA HIS A 217 -1.77 -11.85 12.93
C HIS A 217 -1.14 -10.59 12.31
N GLU A 218 -1.45 -10.26 11.05
CA GLU A 218 -1.04 -8.97 10.44
C GLU A 218 -1.76 -7.78 11.08
N ARG A 219 -2.87 -8.00 11.80
CA ARG A 219 -3.60 -6.99 12.58
C ARG A 219 -3.92 -5.73 11.75
N SER A 220 -4.38 -5.93 10.50
CA SER A 220 -4.84 -4.80 9.68
C SER A 220 -6.12 -4.19 10.24
N LEU A 221 -6.30 -2.87 10.06
CA LEU A 221 -7.46 -2.13 10.52
C LEU A 221 -8.79 -2.80 10.14
N GLN A 222 -8.92 -3.17 8.86
CA GLN A 222 -10.13 -3.82 8.34
C GLN A 222 -10.35 -5.21 8.94
N SER A 223 -9.27 -5.96 9.25
CA SER A 223 -9.38 -7.29 9.86
C SER A 223 -9.85 -7.20 11.30
N ASP A 224 -9.32 -6.25 12.10
CA ASP A 224 -9.72 -6.08 13.49
C ASP A 224 -11.18 -5.63 13.63
N VAL A 225 -11.64 -4.76 12.73
CA VAL A 225 -13.06 -4.35 12.64
C VAL A 225 -13.94 -5.53 12.26
N LEU A 226 -13.56 -6.31 11.25
CA LEU A 226 -14.32 -7.48 10.83
C LEU A 226 -14.41 -8.52 11.95
N LEU A 227 -13.34 -8.75 12.72
CA LEU A 227 -13.35 -9.63 13.89
C LEU A 227 -14.42 -9.21 14.92
N SER A 228 -14.56 -7.90 15.20
CA SER A 228 -15.54 -7.36 16.12
C SER A 228 -16.98 -7.54 15.60
N ILE A 229 -17.21 -7.27 14.31
CA ILE A 229 -18.51 -7.47 13.67
C ILE A 229 -18.89 -8.96 13.68
N VAL A 230 -17.95 -9.83 13.33
CA VAL A 230 -18.17 -11.28 13.29
C VAL A 230 -18.49 -11.81 14.69
N LYS A 231 -17.84 -11.29 15.73
CA LYS A 231 -18.15 -11.68 17.12
C LYS A 231 -19.60 -11.37 17.49
N ASP A 232 -20.11 -10.19 17.13
CA ASP A 232 -21.51 -9.82 17.34
C ASP A 232 -22.44 -10.65 16.42
N LEU A 233 -22.05 -10.93 15.16
CA LEU A 233 -22.83 -11.72 14.20
C LEU A 233 -23.05 -13.16 14.64
N LEU A 234 -22.07 -13.78 15.31
CA LEU A 234 -22.16 -15.17 15.78
C LEU A 234 -23.25 -15.40 16.83
N THR A 235 -23.73 -14.36 17.51
CA THR A 235 -24.85 -14.43 18.42
C THR A 235 -26.20 -14.55 17.68
N ALA A 236 -26.27 -14.03 16.45
CA ALA A 236 -27.47 -14.05 15.59
C ALA A 236 -27.45 -15.20 14.55
N ARG A 237 -26.26 -15.73 14.22
CA ARG A 237 -26.03 -16.77 13.23
C ARG A 237 -25.34 -18.00 13.85
N GLU A 238 -26.05 -18.86 14.52
CA GLU A 238 -25.55 -20.09 15.15
C GLU A 238 -25.00 -21.11 14.12
N ASP A 239 -25.52 -21.07 12.90
CA ASP A 239 -25.14 -21.95 11.79
C ASP A 239 -23.83 -21.53 11.11
N LEU A 240 -23.43 -20.27 11.23
CA LEU A 240 -22.20 -19.76 10.62
C LEU A 240 -20.95 -20.32 11.32
N LYS A 241 -20.07 -20.96 10.56
CA LYS A 241 -18.79 -21.44 11.05
C LYS A 241 -17.68 -20.42 10.74
N VAL A 242 -16.90 -20.08 11.75
CA VAL A 242 -15.79 -19.13 11.62
C VAL A 242 -14.47 -19.81 11.91
N VAL A 243 -13.52 -19.71 10.97
CA VAL A 243 -12.16 -20.24 11.14
C VAL A 243 -11.18 -19.07 11.10
N LEU A 244 -10.42 -18.93 12.18
CA LEU A 244 -9.39 -17.91 12.33
C LEU A 244 -8.04 -18.54 12.07
N MET A 245 -7.29 -18.07 11.05
CA MET A 245 -5.99 -18.63 10.71
C MET A 245 -4.87 -17.64 10.99
N SER A 246 -3.83 -18.12 11.69
CA SER A 246 -2.67 -17.33 12.08
C SER A 246 -1.35 -18.06 11.80
N ALA A 247 -0.31 -17.33 11.44
CA ALA A 247 1.04 -17.87 11.27
C ALA A 247 1.86 -17.89 12.57
N THR A 248 1.38 -17.28 13.66
CA THR A 248 2.16 -17.02 14.88
C THR A 248 1.55 -17.61 16.15
N LEU A 249 2.35 -17.53 17.23
CA LEU A 249 2.01 -17.95 18.60
C LEU A 249 0.86 -17.15 19.24
N ASN A 250 0.38 -16.07 18.62
CA ASN A 250 -0.69 -15.22 19.14
C ASN A 250 -2.11 -15.82 19.09
N ALA A 251 -2.21 -17.11 18.79
CA ALA A 251 -3.49 -17.82 18.68
C ALA A 251 -4.32 -17.75 19.96
N GLU A 252 -3.66 -17.75 21.12
CA GLU A 252 -4.32 -17.66 22.43
C GLU A 252 -5.08 -16.35 22.63
N LYS A 253 -4.54 -15.22 22.15
CA LYS A 253 -5.22 -13.92 22.25
C LYS A 253 -6.53 -13.92 21.46
N PHE A 254 -6.53 -14.52 20.27
CA PHE A 254 -7.73 -14.67 19.44
C PHE A 254 -8.73 -15.64 20.06
N SER A 255 -8.26 -16.76 20.64
CA SER A 255 -9.12 -17.69 21.36
C SER A 255 -9.80 -17.01 22.54
N LYS A 256 -9.07 -16.28 23.38
CA LYS A 256 -9.61 -15.51 24.50
C LYS A 256 -10.64 -14.47 24.03
N TYR A 257 -10.38 -13.77 22.92
CA TYR A 257 -11.32 -12.80 22.38
C TYR A 257 -12.65 -13.42 21.95
N PHE A 258 -12.64 -14.67 21.45
CA PHE A 258 -13.81 -15.48 21.09
C PHE A 258 -14.16 -16.49 22.18
N ASN A 259 -14.24 -16.06 23.44
CA ASN A 259 -14.72 -16.82 24.58
C ASN A 259 -13.97 -18.14 24.80
N ASN A 260 -12.65 -18.14 24.68
CA ASN A 260 -11.79 -19.31 24.80
C ASN A 260 -12.14 -20.44 23.79
N CYS A 261 -12.42 -20.07 22.54
CA CYS A 261 -12.73 -21.03 21.50
C CYS A 261 -11.59 -22.03 21.27
N SER A 262 -11.92 -23.20 20.72
CA SER A 262 -10.98 -24.27 20.44
C SER A 262 -9.83 -23.82 19.52
N MET A 263 -8.63 -24.36 19.79
CA MET A 263 -7.43 -24.07 18.99
C MET A 263 -6.79 -25.35 18.47
N ILE A 264 -6.24 -25.27 17.25
CA ILE A 264 -5.40 -26.32 16.67
C ILE A 264 -4.08 -25.71 16.25
N HIS A 265 -2.99 -26.36 16.60
CA HIS A 265 -1.67 -26.03 16.07
C HIS A 265 -1.26 -27.00 14.96
N ILE A 266 -0.87 -26.47 13.78
CA ILE A 266 -0.37 -27.24 12.66
C ILE A 266 1.15 -27.02 12.58
N PRO A 267 1.97 -28.04 12.91
CA PRO A 267 3.40 -27.89 12.77
C PRO A 267 3.80 -27.67 11.30
N GLY A 268 4.73 -26.77 11.07
CA GLY A 268 5.27 -26.49 9.74
C GLY A 268 6.25 -27.57 9.30
N TYR A 269 6.42 -27.70 7.99
CA TYR A 269 7.49 -28.50 7.38
C TYR A 269 8.59 -27.55 6.91
N THR A 270 9.21 -26.84 7.86
CA THR A 270 10.36 -25.98 7.57
C THR A 270 11.65 -26.70 7.89
N TYR A 271 12.68 -26.46 7.09
CA TYR A 271 14.02 -26.92 7.41
C TYR A 271 14.59 -26.09 8.56
N PRO A 272 15.54 -26.65 9.35
CA PRO A 272 16.18 -25.90 10.42
C PRO A 272 16.94 -24.71 9.86
N VAL A 273 16.80 -23.57 10.53
CA VAL A 273 17.53 -22.33 10.22
C VAL A 273 18.41 -22.01 11.42
N LYS A 274 19.73 -21.98 11.21
CA LYS A 274 20.69 -21.55 12.22
C LYS A 274 20.67 -20.03 12.34
N GLU A 275 20.49 -19.53 13.54
CA GLU A 275 20.47 -18.11 13.85
C GLU A 275 21.82 -17.64 14.34
N TYR A 276 22.21 -16.45 13.91
CA TYR A 276 23.40 -15.75 14.36
C TYR A 276 22.98 -14.33 14.73
N LEU A 277 23.38 -13.90 15.91
CA LEU A 277 23.20 -12.53 16.37
C LEU A 277 24.42 -11.67 15.96
N LEU A 278 24.36 -10.38 16.24
CA LEU A 278 25.40 -9.45 15.80
C LEU A 278 26.78 -9.81 16.38
N GLU A 279 26.82 -10.32 17.62
CA GLU A 279 28.03 -10.82 18.30
C GLU A 279 28.65 -12.05 17.61
N ASP A 280 27.84 -12.85 16.90
CA ASP A 280 28.29 -14.05 16.18
C ASP A 280 28.81 -13.74 14.76
N VAL A 281 28.59 -12.52 14.26
CA VAL A 281 28.99 -12.15 12.90
C VAL A 281 30.50 -11.92 12.87
N PRO A 282 31.26 -12.60 11.96
CA PRO A 282 32.71 -12.43 11.86
C PRO A 282 33.08 -10.97 11.59
N GLN A 283 33.72 -10.34 12.53
CA GLN A 283 34.21 -8.99 12.36
C GLN A 283 35.60 -9.03 11.71
N HIS A 284 35.71 -8.53 10.49
CA HIS A 284 37.01 -8.31 9.86
C HIS A 284 37.66 -7.07 10.50
N GLN A 285 38.80 -7.27 11.15
CA GLN A 285 39.57 -6.30 11.93
C GLN A 285 40.09 -5.07 11.17
N ASP A 286 39.86 -4.94 9.85
CA ASP A 286 40.64 -4.02 9.02
C ASP A 286 40.04 -2.62 8.79
N ARG A 287 38.86 -2.30 9.27
CA ARG A 287 38.36 -0.91 9.16
C ARG A 287 37.52 -0.52 10.38
N ARG A 288 38.12 0.22 11.30
CA ARG A 288 37.40 0.94 12.33
C ARG A 288 36.38 1.89 11.67
N PRO A 289 35.07 1.80 11.90
CA PRO A 289 34.13 2.76 11.38
C PRO A 289 34.43 4.12 11.98
N ARG A 290 34.76 5.10 11.15
CA ARG A 290 34.93 6.50 11.55
C ARG A 290 33.55 7.12 11.74
N TYR A 291 32.88 6.85 12.82
CA TYR A 291 31.65 7.55 13.16
C TYR A 291 31.94 8.75 14.06
N ARG A 292 31.60 9.96 13.58
CA ARG A 292 31.53 11.16 14.39
C ARG A 292 30.25 11.10 15.22
N ARG A 293 30.38 11.16 16.53
CA ARG A 293 29.28 11.43 17.47
C ARG A 293 28.56 12.72 17.04
N GLY A 294 27.39 12.59 16.42
CA GLY A 294 26.48 13.68 16.17
C GLY A 294 25.37 13.63 17.19
N PHE A 295 25.46 14.44 18.23
CA PHE A 295 24.35 14.66 19.16
C PHE A 295 23.15 15.25 18.39
N MET A 296 22.17 14.44 18.07
CA MET A 296 20.86 14.92 17.63
C MET A 296 19.96 15.02 18.87
N HIS A 297 19.99 16.19 19.51
CA HIS A 297 19.01 16.56 20.54
C HIS A 297 17.73 17.01 19.85
N GLY A 298 16.58 16.50 20.33
CA GLY A 298 15.25 17.07 20.09
C GLY A 298 14.44 16.44 18.97
N GLN A 299 14.14 15.16 19.05
CA GLN A 299 12.98 14.58 18.34
C GLN A 299 11.99 14.09 19.40
N ASN A 300 10.69 14.41 19.21
CA ASN A 300 9.61 13.81 20.00
C ASN A 300 9.62 12.29 19.77
N VAL A 301 10.39 11.58 20.57
CA VAL A 301 10.41 10.12 20.62
C VAL A 301 9.22 9.69 21.47
N ARG A 302 8.52 8.62 21.07
CA ARG A 302 7.44 8.07 21.89
C ARG A 302 7.98 7.68 23.28
N PRO A 303 7.25 7.99 24.39
CA PRO A 303 7.71 7.67 25.74
C PRO A 303 8.11 6.19 25.92
N GLU A 304 7.36 5.27 25.31
CA GLU A 304 7.64 3.83 25.34
C GLU A 304 8.96 3.45 24.65
N LYS A 305 9.30 4.14 23.55
CA LYS A 305 10.58 3.93 22.85
C LYS A 305 11.74 4.47 23.67
N GLU A 306 11.55 5.64 24.27
CA GLU A 306 12.55 6.26 25.14
C GLU A 306 12.84 5.40 26.38
N GLN A 307 11.80 4.82 26.97
CA GLN A 307 11.91 3.89 28.08
C GLN A 307 12.71 2.63 27.70
N LYS A 308 12.42 2.01 26.55
CA LYS A 308 13.16 0.81 26.07
C LYS A 308 14.61 1.12 25.71
N GLU A 309 14.89 2.29 25.17
CA GLU A 309 16.27 2.73 24.93
C GLU A 309 17.01 3.02 26.24
N ALA A 310 16.32 3.52 27.27
CA ALA A 310 16.87 3.69 28.60
C ALA A 310 17.17 2.31 29.23
N GLU A 311 16.21 1.37 29.19
CA GLU A 311 16.37 0.00 29.69
C GLU A 311 17.55 -0.73 29.01
N TYR A 312 17.69 -0.54 27.69
CA TYR A 312 18.82 -1.09 26.94
C TYR A 312 20.15 -0.53 27.47
N ARG A 313 20.27 0.79 27.65
CA ARG A 313 21.49 1.44 28.14
C ARG A 313 21.85 1.01 29.57
N GLU A 314 20.86 0.89 30.44
CA GLU A 314 21.03 0.41 31.81
C GLU A 314 21.48 -1.06 31.87
N SER A 315 20.96 -1.90 31.00
CA SER A 315 21.24 -3.34 30.95
C SER A 315 22.54 -3.67 30.22
N TRP A 316 23.04 -2.78 29.38
CA TRP A 316 24.23 -3.02 28.56
C TRP A 316 25.49 -3.40 29.34
N PRO A 317 25.88 -2.72 30.44
CA PRO A 317 27.09 -3.08 31.17
C PRO A 317 27.05 -4.48 31.78
N CYS A 318 25.87 -4.96 32.16
CA CYS A 318 25.69 -6.30 32.68
C CYS A 318 25.79 -7.34 31.54
N PHE A 319 25.14 -7.07 30.41
CA PHE A 319 25.19 -7.92 29.23
C PHE A 319 26.62 -8.01 28.64
N ALA A 320 27.35 -6.91 28.55
CA ALA A 320 28.73 -6.87 28.07
C ALA A 320 29.66 -7.76 28.92
N ARG A 321 29.44 -7.85 30.23
CA ARG A 321 30.19 -8.78 31.10
C ARG A 321 29.92 -10.24 30.74
N THR A 322 28.68 -10.60 30.43
CA THR A 322 28.35 -11.99 30.04
C THR A 322 28.91 -12.37 28.67
N LEU A 323 29.21 -11.38 27.81
CA LEU A 323 29.82 -11.63 26.51
C LEU A 323 31.33 -11.96 26.61
N ARG A 324 32.04 -11.48 27.63
CA ARG A 324 33.48 -11.67 27.80
C ARG A 324 33.89 -13.13 27.91
N ASP A 325 32.98 -13.98 28.36
CA ASP A 325 33.23 -15.44 28.45
C ASP A 325 33.28 -16.15 27.08
N ARG A 326 32.75 -15.50 26.04
CA ARG A 326 32.57 -16.11 24.70
C ARG A 326 33.20 -15.32 23.57
N TYR A 327 33.37 -14.01 23.73
CA TYR A 327 33.82 -13.10 22.68
C TYR A 327 35.00 -12.24 23.13
N SER A 328 35.82 -11.81 22.17
CA SER A 328 36.98 -10.94 22.46
C SER A 328 36.55 -9.53 22.88
N ASP A 329 37.38 -8.86 23.68
CA ASP A 329 37.13 -7.47 24.08
C ASP A 329 36.97 -6.54 22.86
N SER A 330 37.71 -6.79 21.76
CA SER A 330 37.58 -6.03 20.50
C SER A 330 36.18 -6.19 19.86
N THR A 331 35.53 -7.35 20.03
CA THR A 331 34.14 -7.57 19.58
C THR A 331 33.17 -6.78 20.44
N ILE A 332 33.37 -6.76 21.75
CA ILE A 332 32.52 -6.05 22.70
C ILE A 332 32.61 -4.54 22.47
N ASP A 333 33.83 -4.03 22.32
CA ASP A 333 34.05 -2.61 22.01
C ASP A 333 33.39 -2.19 20.67
N ALA A 334 33.45 -3.09 19.67
CA ALA A 334 32.79 -2.84 18.38
C ALA A 334 31.26 -2.84 18.51
N LEU A 335 30.69 -3.72 19.32
CA LEU A 335 29.23 -3.74 19.60
C LEU A 335 28.80 -2.48 20.33
N GLU A 336 29.57 -2.00 21.30
CA GLU A 336 29.28 -0.77 22.04
C GLU A 336 29.30 0.45 21.11
N MET A 337 30.25 0.48 20.15
CA MET A 337 30.32 1.56 19.16
C MET A 337 29.18 1.54 18.11
N MET A 338 28.62 0.36 17.81
CA MET A 338 27.57 0.21 16.79
C MET A 338 26.17 0.57 17.31
N ASP A 339 25.97 0.54 18.59
CA ASP A 339 24.64 0.56 19.19
C ASP A 339 24.04 1.96 19.35
N ASP A 340 24.83 3.02 19.18
CA ASP A 340 24.40 4.42 19.31
C ASP A 340 23.75 4.98 18.02
N ASP A 341 23.64 4.19 16.93
CA ASP A 341 23.15 4.69 15.65
C ASP A 341 21.78 4.13 15.25
N ASP A 342 20.82 5.01 15.07
CA ASP A 342 19.54 4.74 14.39
C ASP A 342 19.71 4.24 12.94
N LYS A 343 20.94 4.14 12.44
CA LYS A 343 21.26 3.78 11.06
C LYS A 343 21.77 2.35 10.95
N ILE A 344 21.30 1.63 9.95
CA ILE A 344 21.81 0.30 9.61
C ILE A 344 23.22 0.43 9.01
N ASN A 345 24.15 -0.37 9.52
CA ASN A 345 25.51 -0.43 9.00
C ASN A 345 25.54 -1.21 7.65
N LEU A 346 25.48 -0.49 6.54
CA LEU A 346 25.50 -1.08 5.19
C LEU A 346 26.87 -1.68 4.81
N GLU A 347 27.97 -1.16 5.34
CA GLU A 347 29.32 -1.70 5.12
C GLU A 347 29.46 -3.09 5.76
N LEU A 348 28.90 -3.28 6.94
CA LEU A 348 28.82 -4.59 7.60
C LEU A 348 28.03 -5.59 6.75
N ILE A 349 26.91 -5.14 6.15
CA ILE A 349 26.11 -5.99 5.25
C ILE A 349 26.93 -6.41 4.03
N VAL A 350 27.67 -5.49 3.41
CA VAL A 350 28.55 -5.80 2.27
C VAL A 350 29.64 -6.81 2.69
N ALA A 351 30.27 -6.62 3.85
CA ALA A 351 31.28 -7.55 4.37
C ALA A 351 30.69 -8.93 4.64
N LEU A 352 29.47 -9.00 5.20
CA LEU A 352 28.78 -10.26 5.48
C LEU A 352 28.36 -10.98 4.18
N ILE A 353 27.83 -10.26 3.18
CA ILE A 353 27.54 -10.83 1.87
C ILE A 353 28.82 -11.38 1.22
N ARG A 354 29.93 -10.64 1.30
CA ARG A 354 31.23 -11.11 0.82
C ARG A 354 31.68 -12.39 1.52
N HIS A 355 31.53 -12.45 2.85
CA HIS A 355 31.85 -13.64 3.63
C HIS A 355 31.01 -14.85 3.18
N ILE A 356 29.69 -14.68 3.03
CA ILE A 356 28.77 -15.73 2.58
C ILE A 356 29.18 -16.22 1.19
N VAL A 357 29.41 -15.32 0.24
CA VAL A 357 29.75 -15.68 -1.15
C VAL A 357 31.09 -16.42 -1.27
N MET A 358 32.05 -16.12 -0.38
CA MET A 358 33.40 -16.69 -0.46
C MET A 358 33.60 -17.95 0.39
N LYS A 359 32.83 -18.08 1.48
CA LYS A 359 33.11 -19.14 2.49
C LYS A 359 31.98 -20.10 2.73
N GLU A 360 30.78 -19.78 2.26
CA GLU A 360 29.57 -20.59 2.49
C GLU A 360 29.13 -21.32 1.23
N ASP A 361 28.21 -22.26 1.39
CA ASP A 361 27.63 -23.02 0.28
C ASP A 361 26.79 -22.12 -0.65
N ASN A 362 26.61 -22.54 -1.90
CA ASN A 362 25.80 -21.82 -2.87
C ASN A 362 24.33 -21.71 -2.43
N GLY A 363 23.77 -20.51 -2.52
CA GLY A 363 22.39 -20.23 -2.17
C GLY A 363 22.03 -18.76 -2.30
N ALA A 364 20.74 -18.47 -2.50
CA ALA A 364 20.29 -17.08 -2.60
C ALA A 364 20.34 -16.38 -1.24
N ILE A 365 20.76 -15.10 -1.26
CA ILE A 365 20.86 -14.25 -0.09
C ILE A 365 19.69 -13.25 -0.12
N LEU A 366 18.86 -13.22 0.93
CA LEU A 366 17.78 -12.27 1.09
C LEU A 366 18.12 -11.26 2.20
N VAL A 367 18.20 -9.98 1.86
CA VAL A 367 18.51 -8.90 2.80
C VAL A 367 17.26 -8.07 3.10
N PHE A 368 16.91 -7.92 4.38
CA PHE A 368 15.81 -7.08 4.84
C PHE A 368 16.32 -5.71 5.28
N LEU A 369 15.83 -4.66 4.62
CA LEU A 369 16.16 -3.27 4.88
C LEU A 369 14.89 -2.41 5.05
N PRO A 370 14.91 -1.34 5.87
CA PRO A 370 13.71 -0.56 6.21
C PRO A 370 13.24 0.39 5.10
N GLY A 371 14.04 0.66 4.06
CA GLY A 371 13.62 1.61 3.04
C GLY A 371 14.45 1.63 1.80
N TRP A 372 13.92 2.32 0.77
CA TRP A 372 14.53 2.42 -0.54
C TRP A 372 15.94 3.02 -0.51
N ASP A 373 16.16 4.05 0.32
CA ASP A 373 17.47 4.71 0.44
C ASP A 373 18.56 3.72 0.88
N ASN A 374 18.25 2.86 1.86
CA ASN A 374 19.18 1.81 2.29
C ASN A 374 19.40 0.76 1.20
N ILE A 375 18.35 0.39 0.46
CA ILE A 375 18.43 -0.58 -0.64
C ILE A 375 19.28 -0.01 -1.78
N SER A 376 19.04 1.26 -2.17
CA SER A 376 19.79 1.94 -3.22
C SER A 376 21.27 2.07 -2.85
N THR A 377 21.56 2.55 -1.63
CA THR A 377 22.93 2.70 -1.15
C THR A 377 23.67 1.34 -1.07
N LEU A 378 23.00 0.30 -0.56
CA LEU A 378 23.58 -1.05 -0.53
C LEU A 378 23.87 -1.56 -1.95
N ASN A 379 22.97 -1.35 -2.89
CA ASN A 379 23.19 -1.72 -4.28
C ASN A 379 24.42 -1.01 -4.87
N ASP A 380 24.56 0.30 -4.64
CA ASP A 380 25.69 1.07 -5.14
C ASP A 380 27.01 0.59 -4.53
N LEU A 381 27.02 0.26 -3.24
CA LEU A 381 28.18 -0.31 -2.56
C LEU A 381 28.57 -1.68 -3.14
N LEU A 382 27.56 -2.56 -3.39
CA LEU A 382 27.81 -3.86 -4.00
C LEU A 382 28.31 -3.74 -5.44
N MET A 383 27.74 -2.82 -6.23
CA MET A 383 28.17 -2.56 -7.61
C MET A 383 29.56 -1.90 -7.70
N ALA A 384 30.00 -1.18 -6.68
CA ALA A 384 31.34 -0.62 -6.59
C ALA A 384 32.40 -1.68 -6.28
N ASP A 385 32.03 -2.78 -5.66
CA ASP A 385 32.93 -3.86 -5.24
C ASP A 385 33.35 -4.75 -6.43
N GLN A 386 34.64 -5.01 -6.56
CA GLN A 386 35.21 -5.79 -7.67
C GLN A 386 34.81 -7.26 -7.66
N ILE A 387 34.54 -7.84 -6.48
CA ILE A 387 34.16 -9.25 -6.33
C ILE A 387 32.80 -9.49 -7.01
N PHE A 388 31.92 -8.52 -6.94
CA PHE A 388 30.57 -8.61 -7.49
C PHE A 388 30.50 -8.19 -8.97
N LYS A 389 31.50 -7.49 -9.49
CA LYS A 389 31.62 -7.15 -10.94
C LYS A 389 31.95 -8.34 -11.84
N SER A 390 32.51 -9.40 -11.30
CA SER A 390 32.99 -10.56 -12.07
C SER A 390 31.93 -11.57 -12.52
N GLY A 391 30.67 -11.19 -12.65
CA GLY A 391 29.65 -11.92 -13.42
C GLY A 391 29.08 -13.18 -12.77
N ARG A 392 29.40 -13.52 -11.52
CA ARG A 392 28.92 -14.76 -10.89
C ARG A 392 27.57 -14.69 -10.23
N CYS A 393 26.96 -13.60 -10.07
CA CYS A 393 25.58 -13.42 -9.55
C CYS A 393 25.34 -11.95 -9.28
N PHE A 394 24.26 -11.38 -9.84
CA PHE A 394 23.40 -10.53 -9.00
C PHE A 394 22.18 -10.10 -9.78
N SER A 395 21.03 -10.51 -9.29
CA SER A 395 19.79 -9.80 -9.56
C SER A 395 19.32 -9.24 -8.23
N LEU A 396 19.37 -7.92 -8.06
CA LEU A 396 18.72 -7.27 -6.93
C LEU A 396 17.22 -7.30 -7.20
N LEU A 397 16.50 -8.18 -6.50
CA LEU A 397 15.07 -8.28 -6.60
C LEU A 397 14.42 -7.66 -5.36
N VAL A 398 13.80 -6.50 -5.52
CA VAL A 398 12.90 -5.92 -4.51
C VAL A 398 11.53 -6.58 -4.70
N THR A 399 11.19 -7.57 -3.87
CA THR A 399 9.96 -8.33 -4.07
C THR A 399 9.22 -8.65 -2.78
N TYR A 400 7.89 -8.70 -2.89
CA TYR A 400 6.99 -9.29 -1.90
C TYR A 400 6.66 -10.77 -2.21
N ILE A 401 7.29 -11.34 -3.24
CA ILE A 401 7.06 -12.70 -3.74
C ILE A 401 7.94 -13.70 -2.98
N THR A 402 7.46 -14.92 -2.86
CA THR A 402 8.24 -16.04 -2.31
C THR A 402 9.34 -16.41 -3.31
N ILE A 403 10.59 -16.35 -2.87
CA ILE A 403 11.75 -16.81 -3.60
C ILE A 403 12.07 -18.20 -3.04
N ASP A 404 12.10 -19.22 -3.92
CA ASP A 404 12.15 -20.62 -3.49
C ASP A 404 13.56 -21.11 -3.14
N ASP A 405 14.62 -20.40 -3.49
CA ASP A 405 16.02 -20.77 -3.36
C ASP A 405 16.80 -20.00 -2.27
N VAL A 406 16.09 -19.28 -1.40
CA VAL A 406 16.71 -18.53 -0.30
C VAL A 406 17.29 -19.48 0.75
N VAL A 407 18.61 -19.42 0.94
CA VAL A 407 19.36 -20.16 1.96
C VAL A 407 19.85 -19.22 3.07
N TYR A 408 20.18 -17.99 2.72
CA TYR A 408 20.73 -16.99 3.65
C TYR A 408 19.79 -15.82 3.80
N VAL A 409 19.53 -15.45 5.05
CA VAL A 409 18.76 -14.24 5.40
C VAL A 409 19.67 -13.30 6.18
N ILE A 410 19.73 -12.03 5.78
CA ILE A 410 20.34 -10.95 6.55
C ILE A 410 19.21 -10.02 6.99
N ASP A 411 18.96 -9.97 8.29
CA ASP A 411 17.92 -9.16 8.88
C ASP A 411 18.52 -7.91 9.53
N GLY A 412 18.33 -6.74 8.90
CA GLY A 412 18.76 -5.45 9.44
C GLY A 412 18.04 -5.02 10.72
N GLY A 413 17.12 -5.82 11.25
CA GLY A 413 16.44 -5.58 12.53
C GLY A 413 15.44 -4.43 12.53
N LYS A 414 15.35 -3.64 11.46
CA LYS A 414 14.47 -2.46 11.43
C LYS A 414 13.41 -2.54 10.34
N ILE A 415 12.29 -1.84 10.57
CA ILE A 415 11.18 -1.69 9.65
C ILE A 415 10.71 -0.23 9.65
N LYS A 416 10.35 0.32 8.49
CA LYS A 416 9.66 1.63 8.43
C LYS A 416 8.18 1.43 8.75
N GLU A 417 7.71 2.13 9.77
CA GLU A 417 6.31 2.14 10.18
C GLU A 417 5.74 3.55 10.13
N THR A 418 4.47 3.60 9.75
CA THR A 418 3.70 4.83 9.83
C THR A 418 2.95 4.85 11.16
N HIS A 419 3.12 5.92 11.92
CA HIS A 419 2.39 6.19 13.16
C HIS A 419 1.63 7.50 13.01
N PHE A 420 0.49 7.57 13.67
CA PHE A 420 -0.29 8.78 13.76
C PHE A 420 -0.11 9.41 15.14
N ASP A 421 0.55 10.55 15.16
CA ASP A 421 0.69 11.38 16.37
C ASP A 421 -0.61 12.16 16.58
N THR A 422 -1.40 11.70 17.55
CA THR A 422 -2.69 12.32 17.91
C THR A 422 -2.56 13.67 18.59
N GLN A 423 -1.40 13.98 19.18
CA GLN A 423 -1.17 15.29 19.84
C GLN A 423 -0.97 16.39 18.81
N ASN A 424 -0.19 16.09 17.78
CA ASN A 424 0.19 17.07 16.76
C ASN A 424 -0.60 16.89 15.45
N ASN A 425 -1.48 15.90 15.36
CA ASN A 425 -2.23 15.55 14.13
C ASN A 425 -1.31 15.34 12.91
N ILE A 426 -0.22 14.56 13.11
CA ILE A 426 0.82 14.35 12.09
C ILE A 426 1.04 12.86 11.89
N ARG A 427 1.10 12.44 10.63
CA ARG A 427 1.65 11.12 10.29
C ARG A 427 3.17 11.18 10.39
N THR A 428 3.76 10.26 11.14
CA THR A 428 5.21 10.07 11.25
C THR A 428 5.60 8.77 10.59
N MET A 429 6.74 8.75 9.91
CA MET A 429 7.33 7.53 9.37
C MET A 429 8.74 7.38 9.91
N THR A 430 8.91 6.46 10.81
CA THR A 430 10.18 6.20 11.51
C THR A 430 10.66 4.78 11.26
N ALA A 431 11.97 4.58 11.33
CA ALA A 431 12.56 3.25 11.36
C ALA A 431 12.46 2.73 12.80
N GLU A 432 11.66 1.68 13.00
CA GLU A 432 11.45 1.04 14.30
C GLU A 432 12.09 -0.34 14.33
N TRP A 433 12.38 -0.85 15.51
CA TRP A 433 12.80 -2.24 15.66
C TRP A 433 11.67 -3.19 15.26
N VAL A 434 12.04 -4.30 14.63
CA VAL A 434 11.10 -5.36 14.28
C VAL A 434 10.56 -6.02 15.55
N SER A 435 9.35 -6.59 15.47
CA SER A 435 8.87 -7.48 16.52
C SER A 435 9.51 -8.87 16.40
N LEU A 436 9.52 -9.64 17.50
CA LEU A 436 9.96 -11.04 17.50
C LEU A 436 9.21 -11.88 16.46
N ALA A 437 7.90 -11.64 16.30
CA ALA A 437 7.10 -12.29 15.27
C ALA A 437 7.60 -11.98 13.86
N ASN A 438 7.94 -10.72 13.57
CA ASN A 438 8.49 -10.32 12.27
C ASN A 438 9.89 -10.89 12.04
N ALA A 439 10.77 -10.88 13.07
CA ALA A 439 12.09 -11.49 13.00
C ALA A 439 11.98 -12.99 12.68
N LYS A 440 11.07 -13.71 13.35
CA LYS A 440 10.79 -15.13 13.09
C LYS A 440 10.27 -15.38 11.66
N GLN A 441 9.40 -14.50 11.15
CA GLN A 441 8.92 -14.59 9.75
C GLN A 441 10.05 -14.35 8.74
N ARG A 442 10.94 -13.37 8.99
CA ARG A 442 12.11 -13.09 8.15
C ARG A 442 13.07 -14.27 8.16
N LYS A 443 13.42 -14.79 9.32
CA LYS A 443 14.22 -16.02 9.48
C LYS A 443 13.65 -17.20 8.69
N GLY A 444 12.34 -17.43 8.81
CA GLY A 444 11.63 -18.53 8.13
C GLY A 444 11.67 -18.49 6.59
N ARG A 445 12.21 -17.41 5.99
CA ARG A 445 12.44 -17.38 4.54
C ARG A 445 13.57 -18.30 4.11
N ALA A 446 14.59 -18.49 4.95
CA ALA A 446 15.73 -19.36 4.67
C ALA A 446 15.42 -20.87 4.77
N GLY A 447 14.42 -21.27 5.58
CA GLY A 447 14.12 -22.70 5.86
C GLY A 447 13.06 -23.33 4.97
N ARG A 448 12.77 -22.80 3.78
CA ARG A 448 11.66 -23.31 2.94
C ARG A 448 12.00 -24.52 2.10
N VAL A 449 13.15 -24.54 1.49
CA VAL A 449 13.58 -25.57 0.50
C VAL A 449 14.74 -26.39 1.03
N SER A 450 15.62 -25.80 1.81
CA SER A 450 16.80 -26.41 2.40
C SER A 450 17.08 -25.84 3.81
N PRO A 451 17.95 -26.48 4.61
CA PRO A 451 18.49 -25.84 5.81
C PRO A 451 19.16 -24.53 5.47
N GLY A 452 18.96 -23.50 6.29
CA GLY A 452 19.46 -22.16 6.02
C GLY A 452 20.13 -21.51 7.22
N LYS A 453 20.58 -20.25 7.01
CA LYS A 453 21.20 -19.42 8.03
C LYS A 453 20.52 -18.05 8.05
N CYS A 454 20.35 -17.50 9.25
CA CYS A 454 19.82 -16.16 9.44
C CYS A 454 20.77 -15.34 10.29
N TYR A 455 21.20 -14.18 9.79
CA TYR A 455 22.06 -13.25 10.49
C TYR A 455 21.24 -12.03 10.89
N HIS A 456 21.04 -11.86 12.20
CA HIS A 456 20.36 -10.69 12.77
C HIS A 456 21.40 -9.63 13.08
N LEU A 457 21.25 -8.42 12.52
CA LEU A 457 22.16 -7.32 12.74
C LEU A 457 21.79 -6.50 14.00
N TYR A 458 21.47 -7.20 15.07
CA TYR A 458 21.27 -6.70 16.41
C TYR A 458 21.73 -7.77 17.42
N ASN A 459 22.15 -7.34 18.61
CA ASN A 459 22.70 -8.22 19.64
C ASN A 459 21.62 -8.90 20.48
N GLY A 460 22.03 -9.83 21.33
CA GLY A 460 21.14 -10.63 22.18
C GLY A 460 20.36 -9.79 23.19
N LEU A 461 20.95 -8.71 23.73
CA LEU A 461 20.24 -7.78 24.60
C LEU A 461 19.11 -7.06 23.86
N ARG A 462 19.39 -6.56 22.66
CA ARG A 462 18.34 -5.94 21.83
C ARG A 462 17.26 -6.96 21.46
N ALA A 463 17.63 -8.19 21.15
CA ALA A 463 16.69 -9.28 20.86
C ALA A 463 15.73 -9.55 22.02
N SER A 464 16.19 -9.47 23.28
CA SER A 464 15.34 -9.68 24.46
C SER A 464 14.37 -8.53 24.73
N LEU A 465 14.67 -7.32 24.24
CA LEU A 465 13.85 -6.11 24.38
C LEU A 465 12.88 -5.87 23.18
N LEU A 466 12.92 -6.73 22.15
CA LEU A 466 11.98 -6.64 21.04
C LEU A 466 10.55 -6.94 21.50
N ASP A 467 9.59 -6.19 21.00
CA ASP A 467 8.18 -6.49 21.21
C ASP A 467 7.82 -7.86 20.62
N ASN A 468 6.95 -8.59 21.30
CA ASN A 468 6.48 -9.88 20.77
C ASN A 468 5.77 -9.72 19.42
N TYR A 469 4.98 -8.64 19.26
CA TYR A 469 4.17 -8.36 18.07
C TYR A 469 4.23 -6.88 17.74
N GLN A 470 3.99 -6.59 16.46
CA GLN A 470 3.84 -5.23 15.97
C GLN A 470 2.57 -4.58 16.50
N LEU A 471 2.60 -3.27 16.71
CA LEU A 471 1.44 -2.51 17.15
C LEU A 471 0.30 -2.65 16.12
N PRO A 472 -0.93 -2.99 16.53
CA PRO A 472 -2.07 -3.09 15.61
C PRO A 472 -2.30 -1.80 14.80
N GLU A 473 -2.72 -1.95 13.56
CA GLU A 473 -2.92 -0.81 12.67
C GLU A 473 -3.99 0.17 13.20
N ILE A 474 -5.00 -0.33 13.89
CA ILE A 474 -6.06 0.48 14.51
C ILE A 474 -5.54 1.47 15.57
N GLN A 475 -4.39 1.20 16.18
CA GLN A 475 -3.78 2.08 17.19
C GLN A 475 -2.80 3.11 16.61
N ARG A 476 -2.45 3.01 15.32
CA ARG A 476 -1.41 3.82 14.69
C ARG A 476 -1.80 4.51 13.38
N THR A 477 -3.08 4.45 13.01
CA THR A 477 -3.62 5.09 11.80
C THR A 477 -4.76 6.03 12.11
N PRO A 478 -5.02 7.04 11.28
CA PRO A 478 -6.22 7.87 11.36
C PRO A 478 -7.49 7.03 11.24
N LEU A 479 -8.56 7.40 11.95
CA LEU A 479 -9.76 6.57 12.10
C LEU A 479 -10.99 7.09 11.35
N GLU A 480 -10.89 8.21 10.61
CA GLU A 480 -12.03 8.90 9.96
C GLU A 480 -12.80 7.97 9.01
N GLU A 481 -12.10 7.23 8.15
CA GLU A 481 -12.73 6.27 7.22
C GLU A 481 -13.47 5.17 7.99
N LEU A 482 -12.85 4.67 9.06
CA LEU A 482 -13.44 3.65 9.92
C LEU A 482 -14.69 4.16 10.64
N CYS A 483 -14.66 5.37 11.18
CA CYS A 483 -15.80 5.99 11.84
C CYS A 483 -17.01 6.09 10.90
N LEU A 484 -16.81 6.49 9.66
CA LEU A 484 -17.88 6.50 8.64
C LEU A 484 -18.38 5.07 8.32
N GLN A 485 -17.49 4.08 8.28
CA GLN A 485 -17.88 2.68 8.07
C GLN A 485 -18.73 2.15 9.22
N ILE A 486 -18.40 2.47 10.47
CA ILE A 486 -19.19 2.11 11.65
C ILE A 486 -20.61 2.67 11.56
N LYS A 487 -20.77 3.93 11.19
CA LYS A 487 -22.07 4.59 11.08
C LYS A 487 -22.90 4.07 9.90
N ILE A 488 -22.31 3.86 8.72
CA ILE A 488 -23.04 3.31 7.56
C ILE A 488 -23.49 1.87 7.76
N LEU A 489 -22.74 1.09 8.54
CA LEU A 489 -23.08 -0.28 8.93
C LEU A 489 -24.07 -0.33 10.14
N LYS A 490 -24.42 0.83 10.71
CA LYS A 490 -25.34 0.97 11.87
C LYS A 490 -24.87 0.16 13.10
N LEU A 491 -23.57 0.19 13.39
CA LEU A 491 -22.97 -0.56 14.50
C LEU A 491 -23.08 0.17 15.86
N GLY A 492 -23.79 1.30 15.92
CA GLY A 492 -24.01 2.10 17.11
C GLY A 492 -23.05 3.29 17.26
N PRO A 493 -22.86 3.83 18.49
CA PRO A 493 -21.92 4.92 18.75
C PRO A 493 -20.48 4.50 18.47
N ILE A 494 -19.69 5.40 17.86
CA ILE A 494 -18.35 5.11 17.37
C ILE A 494 -17.42 4.63 18.49
N ALA A 495 -17.34 5.40 19.58
CA ALA A 495 -16.49 5.07 20.72
C ALA A 495 -16.88 3.72 21.37
N SER A 496 -18.19 3.45 21.50
CA SER A 496 -18.70 2.20 22.08
C SER A 496 -18.30 0.99 21.24
N PHE A 497 -18.42 1.08 19.92
CA PHE A 497 -18.00 0.00 19.02
C PHE A 497 -16.48 -0.21 19.05
N LEU A 498 -15.67 0.85 18.97
CA LEU A 498 -14.22 0.74 18.94
C LEU A 498 -13.64 0.17 20.23
N ARG A 499 -14.26 0.43 21.39
CA ARG A 499 -13.87 -0.18 22.66
C ARG A 499 -14.10 -1.69 22.73
N LYS A 500 -14.97 -2.26 21.89
CA LYS A 500 -15.16 -3.71 21.78
C LYS A 500 -14.08 -4.41 20.95
N THR A 501 -13.25 -3.69 20.23
CA THR A 501 -12.18 -4.30 19.43
C THR A 501 -11.14 -4.94 20.34
N MET A 502 -10.38 -5.89 19.80
CA MET A 502 -9.41 -6.67 20.58
C MET A 502 -8.32 -5.79 21.24
N ASP A 503 -7.87 -4.75 20.55
CA ASP A 503 -6.97 -3.72 21.04
C ASP A 503 -7.54 -2.36 20.66
N PRO A 504 -8.33 -1.73 21.55
CA PRO A 504 -8.97 -0.46 21.26
C PRO A 504 -7.96 0.65 20.94
N PRO A 505 -8.28 1.57 20.03
CA PRO A 505 -7.50 2.79 19.85
C PRO A 505 -7.65 3.72 21.06
N ALA A 506 -6.72 4.65 21.22
CA ALA A 506 -6.79 5.66 22.29
C ALA A 506 -8.05 6.53 22.12
N ASP A 507 -8.72 6.86 23.23
CA ASP A 507 -9.95 7.70 23.23
C ASP A 507 -9.69 9.04 22.53
N LYS A 508 -8.54 9.67 22.75
CA LYS A 508 -8.14 10.91 22.06
C LYS A 508 -8.08 10.77 20.53
N ALA A 509 -7.68 9.60 19.99
CA ALA A 509 -7.68 9.35 18.56
C ALA A 509 -9.10 9.26 18.01
N ILE A 510 -10.02 8.68 18.78
CA ILE A 510 -11.44 8.58 18.43
C ILE A 510 -12.07 9.97 18.40
N GLU A 511 -11.87 10.76 19.46
CA GLU A 511 -12.38 12.14 19.57
C GLU A 511 -11.86 13.02 18.42
N LEU A 512 -10.58 12.92 18.09
CA LEU A 512 -9.98 13.68 16.99
C LEU A 512 -10.61 13.30 15.64
N ALA A 513 -10.82 11.99 15.37
CA ALA A 513 -11.44 11.53 14.14
C ALA A 513 -12.90 12.00 14.03
N ILE A 514 -13.67 11.96 15.12
CA ILE A 514 -15.05 12.48 15.16
C ILE A 514 -15.04 13.98 14.89
N THR A 515 -14.18 14.74 15.57
CA THR A 515 -14.05 16.19 15.37
C THR A 515 -13.75 16.52 13.89
N HIS A 516 -12.79 15.85 13.28
CA HIS A 516 -12.46 16.05 11.87
C HIS A 516 -13.66 15.74 10.94
N LEU A 517 -14.46 14.73 11.26
CA LEU A 517 -15.64 14.40 10.47
C LEU A 517 -16.78 15.39 10.65
N VAL A 518 -16.92 15.98 11.84
CA VAL A 518 -17.86 17.08 12.10
C VAL A 518 -17.41 18.36 11.36
N ASP A 519 -16.14 18.70 11.43
CA ASP A 519 -15.56 19.84 10.70
C ASP A 519 -15.71 19.68 9.17
N LEU A 520 -15.62 18.45 8.66
CA LEU A 520 -15.86 18.12 7.26
C LEU A 520 -17.34 18.17 6.88
N ASN A 521 -18.24 18.31 7.86
CA ASN A 521 -19.69 18.18 7.72
C ASN A 521 -20.12 16.77 7.25
N ALA A 522 -19.38 15.74 7.60
CA ALA A 522 -19.71 14.35 7.33
C ALA A 522 -20.53 13.70 8.47
N LEU A 523 -20.30 14.16 9.71
CA LEU A 523 -21.12 13.84 10.88
C LEU A 523 -21.75 15.11 11.46
N ASP A 524 -22.90 14.97 12.07
CA ASP A 524 -23.47 16.02 12.90
C ASP A 524 -22.92 15.95 14.35
N ARG A 525 -23.37 16.86 15.23
CA ARG A 525 -22.95 16.89 16.64
C ARG A 525 -23.40 15.69 17.46
N ASN A 526 -24.35 14.92 16.96
CA ASN A 526 -24.88 13.70 17.60
C ASN A 526 -24.20 12.44 17.02
N GLU A 527 -23.10 12.59 16.30
CA GLU A 527 -22.41 11.52 15.56
C GLU A 527 -23.27 10.83 14.48
N GLU A 528 -24.35 11.46 13.98
CA GLU A 528 -25.14 10.88 12.89
C GLU A 528 -24.62 11.35 11.53
N LEU A 529 -24.79 10.46 10.51
CA LEU A 529 -24.36 10.78 9.15
C LEU A 529 -25.20 11.91 8.57
N THR A 530 -24.53 12.99 8.16
CA THR A 530 -25.15 14.01 7.31
C THR A 530 -25.41 13.45 5.90
N PRO A 531 -26.17 14.13 5.03
CA PRO A 531 -26.29 13.74 3.62
C PRO A 531 -24.91 13.62 2.93
N LEU A 532 -23.99 14.53 3.21
CA LEU A 532 -22.60 14.43 2.73
C LEU A 532 -21.91 13.17 3.29
N GLY A 533 -21.95 12.96 4.60
CA GLY A 533 -21.39 11.79 5.25
C GLY A 533 -21.91 10.47 4.71
N PHE A 534 -23.21 10.40 4.39
CA PHE A 534 -23.80 9.21 3.76
C PHE A 534 -23.15 8.89 2.40
N HIS A 535 -22.93 9.90 1.55
CA HIS A 535 -22.25 9.70 0.28
C HIS A 535 -20.77 9.34 0.46
N LEU A 536 -20.06 10.01 1.39
CA LEU A 536 -18.65 9.74 1.70
C LEU A 536 -18.45 8.34 2.25
N ALA A 537 -19.32 7.88 3.15
CA ALA A 537 -19.25 6.52 3.73
C ALA A 537 -19.42 5.40 2.68
N ARG A 538 -20.06 5.68 1.55
CA ARG A 538 -20.24 4.74 0.44
C ARG A 538 -19.06 4.69 -0.51
N MET A 539 -18.23 5.74 -0.54
CA MET A 539 -17.04 5.79 -1.39
C MET A 539 -15.87 5.09 -0.69
N PRO A 540 -15.14 4.21 -1.40
CA PRO A 540 -14.00 3.49 -0.81
C PRO A 540 -12.72 4.35 -0.88
N VAL A 541 -12.76 5.55 -0.33
CA VAL A 541 -11.66 6.53 -0.31
C VAL A 541 -11.70 7.34 0.99
N GLU A 542 -10.58 7.98 1.34
CA GLU A 542 -10.54 8.94 2.46
C GLU A 542 -11.65 10.01 2.29
N PRO A 543 -12.32 10.46 3.38
CA PRO A 543 -13.46 11.39 3.30
C PRO A 543 -13.16 12.67 2.52
N HIS A 544 -12.00 13.26 2.67
CA HIS A 544 -11.55 14.43 1.93
C HIS A 544 -11.49 14.20 0.41
N ILE A 545 -10.99 13.03 -0.01
CA ILE A 545 -10.93 12.65 -1.42
C ILE A 545 -12.34 12.41 -1.96
N GLY A 546 -13.21 11.78 -1.17
CA GLY A 546 -14.61 11.59 -1.50
C GLY A 546 -15.33 12.93 -1.75
N LYS A 547 -15.11 13.93 -0.89
CA LYS A 547 -15.64 15.30 -1.06
C LYS A 547 -15.12 15.92 -2.36
N MET A 548 -13.84 15.79 -2.68
CA MET A 548 -13.24 16.27 -3.92
C MET A 548 -13.93 15.65 -5.16
N ILE A 549 -14.22 14.35 -5.13
CA ILE A 549 -14.91 13.64 -6.22
C ILE A 549 -16.32 14.22 -6.45
N LEU A 550 -17.10 14.43 -5.39
CA LEU A 550 -18.44 15.02 -5.47
C LEU A 550 -18.41 16.43 -6.09
N PHE A 551 -17.45 17.26 -5.66
CA PHE A 551 -17.29 18.62 -6.21
C PHE A 551 -16.83 18.58 -7.67
N GLY A 552 -15.99 17.63 -8.07
CA GLY A 552 -15.61 17.42 -9.47
C GLY A 552 -16.81 17.10 -10.37
N ALA A 553 -17.76 16.31 -9.89
CA ALA A 553 -18.99 16.00 -10.60
C ALA A 553 -19.91 17.25 -10.71
N LEU A 554 -20.08 17.99 -9.61
CA LEU A 554 -20.94 19.19 -9.56
C LEU A 554 -20.40 20.36 -10.38
N LEU A 555 -19.07 20.47 -10.51
CA LEU A 555 -18.42 21.56 -11.25
C LEU A 555 -18.03 21.19 -12.69
N GLY A 556 -18.42 20.01 -13.18
CA GLY A 556 -18.20 19.59 -14.56
C GLY A 556 -16.74 19.40 -14.96
N CYS A 557 -15.87 18.97 -14.03
CA CYS A 557 -14.47 18.65 -14.27
C CYS A 557 -14.12 17.25 -13.74
N LEU A 558 -14.99 16.27 -14.07
CA LEU A 558 -14.98 14.95 -13.48
C LEU A 558 -13.71 14.13 -13.80
N ASP A 559 -13.32 14.02 -15.05
CA ASP A 559 -12.22 13.16 -15.51
C ASP A 559 -10.88 13.48 -14.81
N PRO A 560 -10.38 14.74 -14.80
CA PRO A 560 -9.14 15.08 -14.10
C PRO A 560 -9.25 14.89 -12.60
N VAL A 561 -10.39 15.20 -11.98
CA VAL A 561 -10.60 15.03 -10.54
C VAL A 561 -10.61 13.57 -10.15
N LEU A 562 -11.24 12.69 -10.93
CA LEU A 562 -11.19 11.24 -10.69
C LEU A 562 -9.77 10.68 -10.86
N THR A 563 -8.97 11.24 -11.77
CA THR A 563 -7.57 10.86 -11.93
C THR A 563 -6.77 11.19 -10.67
N ILE A 564 -6.93 12.40 -10.15
CA ILE A 564 -6.29 12.87 -8.92
C ILE A 564 -6.72 11.98 -7.74
N ALA A 565 -8.02 11.79 -7.57
CA ALA A 565 -8.59 10.98 -6.50
C ALA A 565 -8.08 9.51 -6.52
N ALA A 566 -8.00 8.91 -7.70
CA ALA A 566 -7.48 7.56 -7.87
C ALA A 566 -6.00 7.47 -7.48
N SER A 567 -5.18 8.45 -7.87
CA SER A 567 -3.77 8.49 -7.54
C SER A 567 -3.52 8.68 -6.04
N LEU A 568 -4.23 9.60 -5.39
CA LEU A 568 -4.13 9.84 -3.95
C LEU A 568 -4.60 8.64 -3.11
N SER A 569 -5.55 7.86 -3.64
CA SER A 569 -6.10 6.67 -2.94
C SER A 569 -5.35 5.38 -3.21
N PHE A 570 -4.39 5.34 -4.13
CA PHE A 570 -3.73 4.09 -4.50
C PHE A 570 -2.20 4.20 -4.46
N LYS A 571 -1.59 4.52 -5.55
CA LYS A 571 -0.13 4.58 -5.69
C LYS A 571 0.26 5.55 -6.80
N ASP A 572 1.34 6.28 -6.56
CA ASP A 572 1.97 7.12 -7.58
C ASP A 572 2.36 6.28 -8.81
N PRO A 573 1.96 6.66 -10.02
CA PRO A 573 2.34 5.97 -11.24
C PRO A 573 3.81 6.12 -11.62
N PHE A 574 4.50 7.12 -11.07
CA PHE A 574 5.93 7.30 -11.30
C PHE A 574 6.76 6.29 -10.53
N PHE A 575 7.69 5.65 -11.20
CA PHE A 575 8.71 4.83 -10.58
C PHE A 575 10.10 5.40 -10.86
N ILE A 576 11.00 5.26 -9.92
CA ILE A 576 12.35 5.81 -10.03
C ILE A 576 13.30 4.62 -10.07
N PRO A 577 13.94 4.31 -11.23
CA PRO A 577 14.99 3.31 -11.32
C PRO A 577 16.22 3.77 -10.55
N LEU A 578 16.95 2.83 -9.98
CA LEU A 578 18.23 3.09 -9.32
C LEU A 578 19.20 3.85 -10.23
N GLY A 579 19.80 4.93 -9.71
CA GLY A 579 20.75 5.76 -10.42
C GLY A 579 20.17 6.69 -11.50
N LYS A 580 18.83 6.76 -11.63
CA LYS A 580 18.15 7.64 -12.62
C LYS A 580 17.21 8.67 -11.97
N GLU A 581 17.38 8.93 -10.68
CA GLU A 581 16.50 9.80 -9.88
C GLU A 581 16.37 11.19 -10.52
N LYS A 582 17.49 11.85 -10.81
CA LYS A 582 17.49 13.19 -11.42
C LYS A 582 16.83 13.26 -12.80
N ILE A 583 16.92 12.18 -13.58
CA ILE A 583 16.32 12.12 -14.91
C ILE A 583 14.80 11.95 -14.76
N ALA A 584 14.37 11.10 -13.83
CA ALA A 584 12.96 10.88 -13.53
C ALA A 584 12.29 12.16 -13.01
N ASP A 585 12.94 12.90 -12.09
CA ASP A 585 12.46 14.18 -11.58
C ASP A 585 12.34 15.23 -12.69
N LYS A 586 13.33 15.29 -13.59
CA LYS A 586 13.27 16.19 -14.76
C LYS A 586 12.08 15.85 -15.68
N ARG A 587 11.82 14.57 -15.95
CA ARG A 587 10.65 14.14 -16.76
C ARG A 587 9.34 14.48 -16.07
N ARG A 588 9.25 14.27 -14.76
CA ARG A 588 8.09 14.67 -13.95
C ARG A 588 7.84 16.18 -14.04
N LYS A 589 8.89 16.99 -13.97
CA LYS A 589 8.80 18.45 -14.13
C LYS A 589 8.31 18.86 -15.53
N ILE A 590 8.75 18.17 -16.60
CA ILE A 590 8.23 18.40 -17.96
C ILE A 590 6.72 18.10 -18.04
N LEU A 591 6.28 16.95 -17.47
CA LEU A 591 4.85 16.58 -17.44
C LEU A 591 4.00 17.53 -16.62
N SER A 592 4.56 18.29 -15.68
CA SER A 592 3.81 19.31 -14.93
C SER A 592 3.35 20.49 -15.79
N ARG A 593 3.91 20.70 -16.99
CA ARG A 593 3.59 21.81 -17.90
C ARG A 593 3.60 23.19 -17.21
N ASN A 594 4.48 23.37 -16.26
CA ASN A 594 4.60 24.56 -15.41
C ASN A 594 3.35 24.89 -14.57
N SER A 595 2.46 23.94 -14.38
CA SER A 595 1.24 24.12 -13.58
C SER A 595 1.49 24.36 -12.09
N ARG A 596 2.71 24.08 -11.60
CA ARG A 596 3.06 24.10 -10.16
C ARG A 596 2.12 23.24 -9.31
N SER A 597 1.76 22.08 -9.86
CA SER A 597 0.82 21.16 -9.26
C SER A 597 1.28 19.71 -9.44
N ASP A 598 1.55 19.03 -8.34
CA ASP A 598 1.82 17.58 -8.34
C ASP A 598 0.58 16.83 -8.83
N HIS A 599 -0.61 17.29 -8.46
CA HIS A 599 -1.88 16.67 -8.85
C HIS A 599 -2.13 16.75 -10.36
N LEU A 600 -1.95 17.91 -10.99
CA LEU A 600 -2.11 18.07 -12.44
C LEU A 600 -1.00 17.35 -13.23
N THR A 601 0.17 17.16 -12.65
CA THR A 601 1.24 16.37 -13.26
C THR A 601 0.78 14.93 -13.50
N ILE A 602 0.04 14.33 -12.56
CA ILE A 602 -0.50 12.98 -12.70
C ILE A 602 -1.62 12.94 -13.76
N VAL A 603 -2.46 13.98 -13.83
CA VAL A 603 -3.49 14.11 -14.87
C VAL A 603 -2.86 14.13 -16.25
N ASN A 604 -1.84 14.98 -16.45
CA ASN A 604 -1.10 15.07 -17.71
C ASN A 604 -0.41 13.75 -18.09
N ALA A 605 0.16 13.05 -17.10
CA ALA A 605 0.80 11.75 -17.31
C ALA A 605 -0.20 10.69 -17.75
N LEU A 606 -1.41 10.65 -17.14
CA LEU A 606 -2.46 9.70 -17.52
C LEU A 606 -3.02 10.01 -18.90
N TRP A 607 -3.33 11.27 -19.22
CA TRP A 607 -3.83 11.67 -20.53
C TRP A 607 -2.85 11.32 -21.64
N GLY A 608 -1.55 11.64 -21.46
CA GLY A 608 -0.52 11.26 -22.43
C GLY A 608 -0.38 9.75 -22.61
N TRP A 609 -0.55 8.97 -21.53
CA TRP A 609 -0.56 7.50 -21.61
C TRP A 609 -1.79 6.97 -22.35
N GLU A 610 -2.98 7.52 -22.10
CA GLU A 610 -4.20 7.15 -22.82
C GLU A 610 -4.09 7.43 -24.32
N ASP A 611 -3.48 8.54 -24.71
CA ASP A 611 -3.26 8.89 -26.11
C ASP A 611 -2.20 7.97 -26.77
N ALA A 612 -1.12 7.67 -26.07
CA ALA A 612 -0.13 6.70 -26.54
C ALA A 612 -0.73 5.29 -26.67
N LYS A 613 -1.61 4.88 -25.77
CA LYS A 613 -2.32 3.60 -25.81
C LYS A 613 -3.27 3.50 -27.00
N LYS A 614 -3.97 4.59 -27.39
CA LYS A 614 -4.79 4.63 -28.62
C LYS A 614 -3.98 4.42 -29.88
N GLN A 615 -2.70 4.84 -29.90
CA GLN A 615 -1.78 4.66 -31.02
C GLN A 615 -1.20 3.26 -31.10
N GLY A 616 -1.31 2.46 -30.04
CA GLY A 616 -0.93 1.06 -29.99
C GLY A 616 0.06 0.72 -28.87
N SER A 617 0.23 -0.58 -28.62
CA SER A 617 0.98 -1.09 -27.49
C SER A 617 2.49 -0.75 -27.51
N ARG A 618 3.06 -0.48 -28.69
CA ARG A 618 4.45 -0.03 -28.84
C ARG A 618 4.60 1.39 -28.29
N PHE A 619 3.73 2.32 -28.70
CA PHE A 619 3.74 3.71 -28.25
C PHE A 619 3.43 3.82 -26.76
N GLU A 620 2.52 2.99 -26.24
CA GLU A 620 2.25 2.88 -24.81
C GLU A 620 3.51 2.54 -24.01
N LYS A 621 4.24 1.50 -24.43
CA LYS A 621 5.49 1.07 -23.77
C LYS A 621 6.58 2.15 -23.84
N GLU A 622 6.74 2.78 -24.99
CA GLU A 622 7.71 3.83 -25.22
C GLU A 622 7.42 5.06 -24.33
N TYR A 623 6.17 5.52 -24.32
CA TYR A 623 5.73 6.62 -23.46
C TYR A 623 5.97 6.35 -21.97
N CYS A 624 5.62 5.14 -21.50
CA CYS A 624 5.85 4.74 -20.12
C CYS A 624 7.35 4.69 -19.78
N TRP A 625 8.16 4.16 -20.68
CA TRP A 625 9.61 4.08 -20.48
C TRP A 625 10.28 5.46 -20.41
N GLU A 626 9.97 6.33 -21.36
CA GLU A 626 10.53 7.67 -21.41
C GLU A 626 10.17 8.54 -20.22
N ASN A 627 8.94 8.39 -19.69
CA ASN A 627 8.42 9.20 -18.60
C ASN A 627 8.49 8.52 -17.23
N PHE A 628 9.17 7.38 -17.11
CA PHE A 628 9.28 6.61 -15.87
C PHE A 628 7.92 6.28 -15.24
N LEU A 629 6.97 5.82 -16.05
CA LEU A 629 5.61 5.49 -15.64
C LEU A 629 5.37 3.98 -15.65
N SER A 630 4.62 3.51 -14.66
CA SER A 630 4.17 2.11 -14.56
C SER A 630 2.84 1.94 -15.29
N ALA A 631 2.85 1.27 -16.46
CA ALA A 631 1.64 0.96 -17.22
C ALA A 631 0.58 0.22 -16.37
N ASN A 632 1.01 -0.74 -15.55
CA ASN A 632 0.11 -1.46 -14.64
C ASN A 632 -0.55 -0.53 -13.62
N THR A 633 0.20 0.45 -13.08
CA THR A 633 -0.35 1.43 -12.13
C THR A 633 -1.34 2.35 -12.84
N LEU A 634 -1.00 2.86 -14.04
CA LEU A 634 -1.89 3.70 -14.84
C LEU A 634 -3.19 2.98 -15.22
N GLN A 635 -3.11 1.71 -15.62
CA GLN A 635 -4.29 0.88 -15.87
C GLN A 635 -5.16 0.72 -14.61
N MET A 636 -4.54 0.57 -13.44
CA MET A 636 -5.28 0.51 -12.17
C MET A 636 -5.95 1.83 -11.84
N LEU A 637 -5.31 2.97 -12.07
CA LEU A 637 -5.93 4.29 -11.90
C LEU A 637 -7.13 4.45 -12.82
N GLN A 638 -7.03 4.04 -14.09
CA GLN A 638 -8.14 4.05 -15.05
C GLN A 638 -9.32 3.19 -14.57
N ASN A 639 -9.05 2.00 -14.04
CA ASN A 639 -10.09 1.13 -13.49
C ASN A 639 -10.76 1.75 -12.24
N MET A 640 -9.98 2.44 -11.40
CA MET A 640 -10.52 3.15 -10.23
C MET A 640 -11.41 4.33 -10.62
N LYS A 641 -11.03 5.09 -11.66
CA LYS A 641 -11.88 6.16 -12.23
C LYS A 641 -13.25 5.60 -12.63
N GLY A 642 -13.28 4.47 -13.35
CA GLY A 642 -14.53 3.80 -13.71
C GLY A 642 -15.37 3.42 -12.49
N GLN A 643 -14.77 2.84 -11.46
CA GLN A 643 -15.47 2.51 -10.22
C GLN A 643 -16.04 3.74 -9.50
N PHE A 644 -15.30 4.85 -9.46
CA PHE A 644 -15.80 6.07 -8.85
C PHE A 644 -16.98 6.66 -9.65
N ALA A 645 -16.90 6.63 -10.98
CA ALA A 645 -18.01 7.07 -11.84
C ALA A 645 -19.26 6.18 -11.65
N GLU A 646 -19.11 4.86 -11.49
CA GLU A 646 -20.21 3.95 -11.13
C GLU A 646 -20.85 4.31 -9.78
N HIS A 647 -20.03 4.65 -8.76
CA HIS A 647 -20.55 5.12 -7.47
C HIS A 647 -21.32 6.44 -7.60
N LEU A 648 -20.83 7.39 -8.38
CA LEU A 648 -21.51 8.66 -8.64
C LEU A 648 -22.82 8.46 -9.40
N LEU A 649 -22.85 7.56 -10.40
CA LEU A 649 -24.06 7.21 -11.12
C LEU A 649 -25.10 6.57 -10.19
N ALA A 650 -24.69 5.62 -9.37
CA ALA A 650 -25.56 4.95 -8.39
C ALA A 650 -26.07 5.92 -7.30
N ALA A 651 -25.33 7.00 -7.03
CA ALA A 651 -25.73 8.06 -6.12
C ALA A 651 -26.57 9.18 -6.79
N GLY A 652 -26.66 9.22 -8.14
CA GLY A 652 -27.46 10.18 -8.88
C GLY A 652 -26.75 11.49 -9.24
N PHE A 653 -25.41 11.61 -9.05
CA PHE A 653 -24.65 12.83 -9.36
C PHE A 653 -24.31 12.98 -10.84
N VAL A 654 -24.25 11.90 -11.59
CA VAL A 654 -23.90 11.87 -13.03
C VAL A 654 -24.87 10.99 -13.82
N ASN A 655 -24.94 11.20 -15.13
CA ASN A 655 -25.83 10.46 -16.03
C ASN A 655 -25.16 9.20 -16.64
N SER A 656 -23.85 9.11 -16.57
CA SER A 656 -23.07 8.06 -17.21
C SER A 656 -22.03 7.46 -16.27
N LYS A 657 -21.72 6.19 -16.45
CA LYS A 657 -20.59 5.53 -15.81
C LYS A 657 -19.24 5.78 -16.49
N ASP A 658 -19.25 6.44 -17.64
CA ASP A 658 -18.02 6.83 -18.34
C ASP A 658 -17.42 8.07 -17.65
N PRO A 659 -16.20 8.00 -17.08
CA PRO A 659 -15.51 9.14 -16.52
C PRO A 659 -15.35 10.32 -17.50
N LYS A 660 -15.36 10.04 -18.80
CA LYS A 660 -15.17 11.02 -19.88
C LYS A 660 -16.46 11.53 -20.51
N ASP A 661 -17.60 11.22 -19.92
CA ASP A 661 -18.88 11.72 -20.41
C ASP A 661 -18.87 13.25 -20.57
N PRO A 662 -19.18 13.81 -21.78
CA PRO A 662 -19.07 15.25 -22.04
C PRO A 662 -19.91 16.12 -21.11
N SER A 663 -21.09 15.65 -20.67
CA SER A 663 -21.95 16.40 -19.77
C SER A 663 -21.34 16.66 -18.39
N SER A 664 -20.45 15.75 -17.94
CA SER A 664 -19.75 15.83 -16.67
C SER A 664 -18.35 16.45 -16.78
N ASN A 665 -17.91 16.84 -18.00
CA ASN A 665 -16.55 17.26 -18.29
C ASN A 665 -16.43 18.58 -19.05
N ILE A 666 -17.46 19.40 -19.05
CA ILE A 666 -17.49 20.67 -19.77
C ILE A 666 -16.37 21.64 -19.36
N ASN A 667 -15.88 21.52 -18.12
CA ASN A 667 -14.84 22.36 -17.55
C ASN A 667 -13.52 21.60 -17.29
N SER A 668 -13.35 20.40 -17.84
CA SER A 668 -12.19 19.54 -17.54
C SER A 668 -10.83 20.06 -18.02
N GLU A 669 -10.81 21.04 -18.94
CA GLU A 669 -9.59 21.71 -19.38
C GLU A 669 -9.23 22.96 -18.56
N ASN A 670 -10.11 23.37 -17.65
CA ASN A 670 -9.89 24.55 -16.82
C ASN A 670 -9.02 24.22 -15.61
N GLU A 671 -7.70 24.38 -15.74
CA GLU A 671 -6.73 24.09 -14.67
C GLU A 671 -7.00 24.85 -13.38
N LYS A 672 -7.44 26.11 -13.45
CA LYS A 672 -7.73 26.93 -12.26
C LYS A 672 -8.93 26.38 -11.49
N LEU A 673 -9.95 25.94 -12.19
CA LEU A 673 -11.12 25.31 -11.59
C LEU A 673 -10.75 23.96 -10.96
N ILE A 674 -9.96 23.12 -11.63
CA ILE A 674 -9.49 21.86 -11.07
C ILE A 674 -8.71 22.11 -9.77
N LYS A 675 -7.83 23.12 -9.74
CA LYS A 675 -7.11 23.53 -8.52
C LYS A 675 -8.06 23.98 -7.41
N ALA A 676 -9.14 24.65 -7.75
CA ALA A 676 -10.17 25.05 -6.78
C ALA A 676 -10.94 23.84 -6.21
N VAL A 677 -11.23 22.83 -7.04
CA VAL A 677 -11.84 21.57 -6.59
C VAL A 677 -10.88 20.78 -5.68
N ILE A 678 -9.58 20.81 -5.95
CA ILE A 678 -8.58 20.24 -5.04
C ILE A 678 -8.63 20.94 -3.68
N VAL A 679 -8.78 22.28 -3.63
CA VAL A 679 -9.00 23.01 -2.38
C VAL A 679 -10.27 22.54 -1.68
N ALA A 680 -11.38 22.40 -2.39
CA ALA A 680 -12.66 21.94 -1.82
C ALA A 680 -12.57 20.59 -1.12
N GLY A 681 -11.72 19.70 -1.66
CA GLY A 681 -11.47 18.39 -1.05
C GLY A 681 -10.45 18.42 0.07
N LEU A 682 -9.32 19.06 -0.11
CA LEU A 682 -8.16 18.96 0.79
C LEU A 682 -8.10 20.03 1.89
N TYR A 683 -8.93 21.09 1.84
CA TYR A 683 -9.02 22.05 2.93
C TYR A 683 -9.35 21.32 4.26
N PRO A 684 -8.70 21.66 5.41
CA PRO A 684 -7.86 22.84 5.71
C PRO A 684 -6.34 22.65 5.51
N LYS A 685 -5.88 21.73 4.72
CA LYS A 685 -4.45 21.40 4.53
C LYS A 685 -3.74 22.44 3.66
N VAL A 686 -3.64 23.70 4.15
CA VAL A 686 -3.08 24.86 3.46
C VAL A 686 -1.72 25.25 4.06
N ALA A 687 -0.81 25.71 3.19
CA ALA A 687 0.48 26.25 3.61
C ALA A 687 0.75 27.62 2.93
N LYS A 688 1.39 28.53 3.66
CA LYS A 688 1.76 29.88 3.19
C LYS A 688 3.19 29.89 2.67
N ILE A 689 3.37 30.41 1.46
CA ILE A 689 4.67 30.60 0.84
C ILE A 689 5.23 31.97 1.25
N ARG A 690 6.50 32.00 1.62
CA ARG A 690 7.28 33.24 1.79
C ARG A 690 8.49 33.21 0.87
N PRO A 691 8.73 34.26 0.06
CA PRO A 691 9.91 34.35 -0.77
C PRO A 691 11.19 34.26 0.11
N ASN A 692 12.19 33.59 -0.41
CA ASN A 692 13.48 33.54 0.26
C ASN A 692 14.43 34.51 -0.41
N HIS A 693 14.48 35.74 0.10
CA HIS A 693 15.33 36.78 -0.46
C HIS A 693 16.79 36.52 -0.10
N SER A 694 17.54 35.97 -1.06
CA SER A 694 19.00 35.92 -1.02
C SER A 694 19.58 36.81 -2.11
N LYS A 695 20.46 37.74 -1.73
CA LYS A 695 21.12 38.68 -2.68
C LYS A 695 22.12 37.96 -3.63
N LYS A 696 22.51 36.71 -3.33
CA LYS A 696 23.61 36.02 -4.06
C LYS A 696 23.16 34.87 -4.98
N ARG A 697 22.05 34.17 -4.68
CA ARG A 697 21.53 33.07 -5.51
C ARG A 697 20.02 32.90 -5.28
N PRO A 698 19.23 32.58 -6.32
CA PRO A 698 17.84 32.19 -6.12
C PRO A 698 17.78 30.93 -5.25
N MET A 699 17.03 30.97 -4.17
CA MET A 699 16.86 29.87 -3.24
C MET A 699 15.39 29.43 -3.22
N PRO A 700 15.12 28.14 -3.00
CA PRO A 700 13.75 27.66 -2.82
C PRO A 700 12.98 28.48 -1.77
N VAL A 701 11.69 28.63 -1.96
CA VAL A 701 10.81 29.38 -1.06
C VAL A 701 10.75 28.74 0.33
N LYS A 702 10.42 29.55 1.33
CA LYS A 702 10.10 29.08 2.68
C LYS A 702 8.61 28.83 2.79
N VAL A 703 8.21 27.70 3.35
CA VAL A 703 6.79 27.29 3.48
C VAL A 703 6.43 27.17 4.96
N TYR A 704 5.23 27.59 5.30
CA TYR A 704 4.72 27.63 6.68
C TYR A 704 3.29 27.12 6.75
N THR A 705 2.98 26.31 7.76
CA THR A 705 1.60 25.93 8.11
C THR A 705 1.14 26.69 9.36
N LYS A 706 -0.17 26.78 9.58
CA LYS A 706 -0.74 27.44 10.78
C LYS A 706 -0.25 26.76 12.08
N ALA A 707 -0.28 25.43 12.08
CA ALA A 707 -0.01 24.63 13.29
C ALA A 707 1.49 24.41 13.57
N ASP A 708 2.30 24.15 12.51
CA ASP A 708 3.67 23.63 12.70
C ASP A 708 4.74 24.68 12.42
N GLY A 709 4.37 25.89 11.99
CA GLY A 709 5.33 26.91 11.60
C GLY A 709 6.05 26.52 10.30
N LYS A 710 7.40 26.52 10.30
CA LYS A 710 8.20 26.24 9.11
C LYS A 710 8.19 24.75 8.77
N VAL A 711 7.88 24.44 7.51
CA VAL A 711 7.85 23.09 6.94
C VAL A 711 8.64 23.03 5.62
N CYS A 712 8.89 21.83 5.11
CA CYS A 712 9.59 21.61 3.85
C CYS A 712 8.67 20.97 2.80
N ILE A 713 8.83 21.33 1.53
CA ILE A 713 8.20 20.58 0.44
C ILE A 713 9.05 19.32 0.20
N HIS A 714 8.41 18.17 0.01
CA HIS A 714 9.14 16.92 -0.23
C HIS A 714 9.91 16.98 -1.55
N PRO A 715 11.16 16.50 -1.63
CA PRO A 715 12.00 16.59 -2.84
C PRO A 715 11.36 16.02 -4.12
N LYS A 716 10.46 15.05 -3.98
CA LYS A 716 9.71 14.43 -5.08
C LYS A 716 8.70 15.39 -5.75
N SER A 717 8.29 16.47 -5.07
CA SER A 717 7.34 17.43 -5.60
C SER A 717 7.95 18.26 -6.73
N VAL A 718 7.16 18.55 -7.77
CA VAL A 718 7.56 19.48 -8.84
C VAL A 718 7.84 20.88 -8.32
N ASN A 719 7.36 21.20 -7.12
CA ASN A 719 7.50 22.48 -6.44
C ASN A 719 8.72 22.58 -5.51
N ALA A 720 9.48 21.48 -5.31
CA ALA A 720 10.54 21.41 -4.29
C ALA A 720 11.68 22.44 -4.50
N GLU A 721 12.06 22.68 -5.75
CA GLU A 721 13.12 23.59 -6.13
C GLU A 721 12.62 24.93 -6.70
N GLU A 722 11.29 25.16 -6.67
CA GLU A 722 10.73 26.40 -7.20
C GLU A 722 11.10 27.61 -6.34
N THR A 723 11.53 28.66 -7.02
CA THR A 723 11.96 29.92 -6.39
C THR A 723 10.89 31.02 -6.47
N GLN A 724 9.97 30.88 -7.41
CA GLN A 724 8.89 31.86 -7.67
C GLN A 724 7.54 31.15 -7.86
N PHE A 725 6.54 31.71 -7.24
CA PHE A 725 5.14 31.29 -7.36
C PHE A 725 4.30 32.49 -7.77
N HIS A 726 3.16 32.25 -8.43
CA HIS A 726 2.21 33.31 -8.77
C HIS A 726 1.40 33.75 -7.54
N TYR A 727 1.08 32.75 -6.68
CA TYR A 727 0.30 32.95 -5.46
C TYR A 727 1.13 32.56 -4.24
N THR A 728 0.72 33.06 -3.08
CA THR A 728 1.41 32.82 -1.80
C THR A 728 0.89 31.62 -1.04
N TRP A 729 0.06 30.77 -1.66
CA TRP A 729 -0.62 29.67 -1.01
C TRP A 729 -0.42 28.35 -1.76
N LEU A 730 -0.22 27.28 -0.96
CA LEU A 730 -0.18 25.90 -1.41
C LEU A 730 -1.28 25.12 -0.70
N ILE A 731 -1.93 24.20 -1.42
CA ILE A 731 -2.68 23.09 -0.83
C ILE A 731 -1.84 21.83 -0.92
N TYR A 732 -1.91 20.97 0.09
CA TYR A 732 -1.17 19.71 0.13
C TYR A 732 -2.07 18.55 0.57
N HIS A 733 -1.75 17.32 0.13
CA HIS A 733 -2.52 16.15 0.52
C HIS A 733 -2.06 15.58 1.87
N LEU A 734 -0.77 15.36 2.05
CA LEU A 734 -0.20 14.68 3.20
C LEU A 734 0.92 15.50 3.84
N LYS A 735 0.89 15.57 5.17
CA LYS A 735 1.97 16.10 6.01
C LYS A 735 2.58 14.93 6.77
N MET A 736 3.88 14.72 6.58
CA MET A 736 4.58 13.58 7.19
C MET A 736 5.92 14.01 7.76
N LYS A 737 6.20 13.57 8.98
CA LYS A 737 7.49 13.76 9.66
C LYS A 737 8.38 12.54 9.36
N THR A 738 9.51 12.79 8.73
CA THR A 738 10.59 11.82 8.53
C THR A 738 11.87 12.40 9.15
N THR A 739 12.88 12.75 8.38
CA THR A 739 14.04 13.55 8.84
C THR A 739 13.67 15.02 9.10
N SER A 740 12.67 15.51 8.40
CA SER A 740 12.04 16.83 8.56
C SER A 740 10.53 16.69 8.38
N LEU A 741 9.79 17.74 8.68
CA LEU A 741 8.36 17.78 8.41
C LEU A 741 8.13 18.16 6.94
N PHE A 742 7.70 17.18 6.15
CA PHE A 742 7.50 17.34 4.71
C PHE A 742 6.03 17.42 4.33
N LEU A 743 5.73 18.28 3.36
CA LEU A 743 4.46 18.33 2.64
C LEU A 743 4.57 17.55 1.34
N TYR A 744 3.61 16.68 1.09
CA TYR A 744 3.51 15.83 -0.11
C TYR A 744 2.33 16.25 -0.96
N ASP A 745 2.45 16.05 -2.27
CA ASP A 745 1.42 16.31 -3.26
C ASP A 745 0.88 17.74 -3.15
N CYS A 746 1.76 18.70 -3.48
CA CYS A 746 1.51 20.13 -3.34
C CYS A 746 1.01 20.77 -4.62
N THR A 747 0.05 21.67 -4.51
CA THR A 747 -0.47 22.48 -5.62
C THR A 747 -0.57 23.94 -5.23
N GLU A 748 -0.06 24.84 -6.07
CA GLU A 748 -0.26 26.29 -5.97
C GLU A 748 -1.71 26.65 -6.24
N VAL A 749 -2.33 27.46 -5.37
CA VAL A 749 -3.75 27.81 -5.44
C VAL A 749 -3.98 29.31 -5.36
N SER A 750 -5.03 29.77 -6.07
CA SER A 750 -5.41 31.19 -6.11
C SER A 750 -6.17 31.61 -4.85
N PRO A 751 -6.19 32.92 -4.52
CA PRO A 751 -7.03 33.46 -3.46
C PRO A 751 -8.50 33.11 -3.60
N PHE A 752 -9.06 33.18 -4.81
CA PHE A 752 -10.47 32.85 -5.06
C PHE A 752 -10.79 31.38 -4.77
N SER A 753 -9.86 30.47 -5.05
CA SER A 753 -10.04 29.06 -4.70
C SER A 753 -10.22 28.89 -3.17
N LEU A 754 -9.45 29.61 -2.37
CA LEU A 754 -9.53 29.59 -0.90
C LEU A 754 -10.78 30.31 -0.37
N LEU A 755 -11.21 31.41 -1.01
CA LEU A 755 -12.41 32.13 -0.64
C LEU A 755 -13.69 31.33 -0.91
N PHE A 756 -13.79 30.64 -2.05
CA PHE A 756 -15.01 29.89 -2.39
C PHE A 756 -15.03 28.45 -1.81
N PHE A 757 -13.89 27.85 -1.50
CA PHE A 757 -13.83 26.43 -1.06
C PHE A 757 -13.07 26.24 0.25
N GLY A 758 -12.58 27.30 0.86
CA GLY A 758 -11.95 27.28 2.18
C GLY A 758 -12.96 27.24 3.33
N GLY A 759 -12.49 27.58 4.54
CA GLY A 759 -13.27 27.62 5.77
C GLY A 759 -14.21 28.84 5.90
N TYR A 760 -14.44 29.24 7.14
CA TYR A 760 -15.33 30.35 7.46
C TYR A 760 -14.76 31.71 7.01
N ILE A 761 -15.59 32.52 6.34
CA ILE A 761 -15.19 33.85 5.90
C ILE A 761 -15.61 34.90 6.94
N SER A 762 -14.62 35.65 7.45
CA SER A 762 -14.81 36.85 8.26
C SER A 762 -14.31 38.10 7.52
N ILE A 763 -14.99 39.22 7.73
CA ILE A 763 -14.58 40.53 7.23
C ILE A 763 -14.06 41.31 8.43
N GLN A 764 -12.82 41.77 8.37
CA GLN A 764 -12.18 42.56 9.42
C GLN A 764 -11.87 43.96 8.91
N ARG A 765 -12.09 44.96 9.74
CA ARG A 765 -11.70 46.35 9.49
C ARG A 765 -10.44 46.68 10.27
N ASP A 766 -9.39 47.04 9.57
CA ASP A 766 -8.14 47.49 10.17
C ASP A 766 -7.81 48.87 9.53
N GLN A 767 -7.80 49.91 10.35
CA GLN A 767 -7.38 51.30 10.06
C GLN A 767 -7.54 51.77 8.60
N ASP A 768 -8.75 51.89 8.04
CA ASP A 768 -9.07 52.32 6.69
C ASP A 768 -8.96 51.24 5.56
N GLN A 769 -8.52 50.04 5.87
CA GLN A 769 -8.52 48.93 4.92
C GLN A 769 -9.39 47.76 5.42
N GLU A 770 -10.33 47.33 4.60
CA GLU A 770 -11.08 46.13 4.87
C GLU A 770 -10.31 44.92 4.34
N THR A 771 -10.27 43.87 5.16
CA THR A 771 -9.66 42.60 4.83
C THR A 771 -10.70 41.49 4.90
N ILE A 772 -10.63 40.53 3.96
CA ILE A 772 -11.41 39.30 4.00
C ILE A 772 -10.49 38.19 4.46
N ALA A 773 -10.90 37.48 5.49
CA ALA A 773 -10.09 36.40 6.08
C ALA A 773 -10.85 35.06 6.03
N VAL A 774 -10.13 33.98 5.74
CA VAL A 774 -10.61 32.60 5.85
C VAL A 774 -9.97 31.98 7.08
N ASP A 775 -10.79 31.46 8.00
CA ASP A 775 -10.39 30.91 9.29
C ASP A 775 -9.39 31.78 10.07
N GLU A 776 -9.51 33.10 9.96
CA GLU A 776 -8.75 34.16 10.67
C GLU A 776 -7.25 34.22 10.35
N TRP A 777 -6.68 33.32 9.56
CA TRP A 777 -5.24 33.31 9.26
C TRP A 777 -4.90 33.46 7.77
N ILE A 778 -5.80 33.18 6.87
CA ILE A 778 -5.64 33.37 5.42
C ILE A 778 -6.29 34.72 5.09
N VAL A 779 -5.49 35.77 5.10
CA VAL A 779 -5.99 37.15 4.99
C VAL A 779 -5.70 37.72 3.59
N PHE A 780 -6.70 38.32 3.00
CA PHE A 780 -6.61 39.02 1.72
C PHE A 780 -7.09 40.48 1.87
N GLN A 781 -6.39 41.40 1.22
CA GLN A 781 -6.85 42.79 1.13
C GLN A 781 -7.91 42.91 0.03
N SER A 782 -9.04 43.51 0.34
CA SER A 782 -10.14 43.68 -0.58
C SER A 782 -10.97 44.91 -0.23
N PRO A 783 -11.48 45.69 -1.22
CA PRO A 783 -12.48 46.73 -0.93
C PRO A 783 -13.74 46.10 -0.29
N ALA A 784 -14.32 46.79 0.69
CA ALA A 784 -15.48 46.36 1.47
C ALA A 784 -16.61 45.77 0.60
N ARG A 785 -16.98 46.47 -0.43
CA ARG A 785 -18.05 46.06 -1.33
C ARG A 785 -17.76 44.73 -2.01
N ILE A 786 -16.50 44.45 -2.37
CA ILE A 786 -16.08 43.19 -2.99
C ILE A 786 -16.08 42.10 -1.97
N ALA A 787 -15.58 42.36 -0.75
CA ALA A 787 -15.54 41.37 0.35
C ALA A 787 -16.97 40.89 0.68
N HIS A 788 -17.95 41.79 0.80
CA HIS A 788 -19.34 41.41 1.03
C HIS A 788 -19.95 40.62 -0.12
N LEU A 789 -19.73 41.04 -1.36
CA LEU A 789 -20.23 40.32 -2.54
C LEU A 789 -19.69 38.90 -2.63
N VAL A 790 -18.38 38.70 -2.36
CA VAL A 790 -17.77 37.37 -2.35
C VAL A 790 -18.35 36.50 -1.22
N LYS A 791 -18.59 37.08 -0.05
CA LYS A 791 -19.23 36.38 1.08
C LYS A 791 -20.66 35.96 0.77
N ASP A 792 -21.45 36.80 0.13
CA ASP A 792 -22.82 36.51 -0.27
C ASP A 792 -22.88 35.45 -1.36
N LEU A 793 -22.00 35.55 -2.37
CA LEU A 793 -21.90 34.53 -3.43
C LEU A 793 -21.43 33.18 -2.88
N ARG A 794 -20.53 33.17 -1.89
CA ARG A 794 -20.12 31.94 -1.17
C ARG A 794 -21.30 31.30 -0.46
N LYS A 795 -22.15 32.09 0.21
CA LYS A 795 -23.37 31.60 0.88
C LYS A 795 -24.33 30.94 -0.11
N GLU A 796 -24.54 31.55 -1.28
CA GLU A 796 -25.35 30.97 -2.34
C GLU A 796 -24.75 29.64 -2.86
N LEU A 797 -23.42 29.57 -3.00
CA LEU A 797 -22.74 28.35 -3.38
C LEU A 797 -22.95 27.24 -2.31
N ASP A 798 -22.78 27.56 -1.03
CA ASP A 798 -22.93 26.60 0.05
C ASP A 798 -24.37 26.03 0.11
N MET A 799 -25.39 26.88 -0.06
CA MET A 799 -26.80 26.47 -0.14
C MET A 799 -27.07 25.56 -1.36
N LEU A 800 -26.50 25.90 -2.52
CA LEU A 800 -26.61 25.08 -3.72
C LEU A 800 -25.96 23.71 -3.54
N LEU A 801 -24.75 23.67 -3.01
CA LEU A 801 -24.02 22.42 -2.78
C LEU A 801 -24.75 21.55 -1.76
N GLU A 802 -25.28 22.12 -0.68
CA GLU A 802 -26.07 21.39 0.30
C GLU A 802 -27.32 20.76 -0.32
N GLU A 803 -28.06 21.55 -1.16
CA GLU A 803 -29.23 21.06 -1.87
C GLU A 803 -28.88 19.90 -2.83
N LYS A 804 -27.80 20.06 -3.62
CA LYS A 804 -27.34 19.03 -4.56
C LYS A 804 -26.84 17.76 -3.88
N ILE A 805 -26.22 17.87 -2.73
CA ILE A 805 -25.78 16.72 -1.93
C ILE A 805 -26.98 16.03 -1.30
N LYS A 806 -27.98 16.77 -0.85
CA LYS A 806 -29.22 16.25 -0.25
C LYS A 806 -30.12 15.56 -1.27
N ASN A 807 -30.24 16.15 -2.45
CA ASN A 807 -31.03 15.69 -3.59
C ASN A 807 -30.14 15.54 -4.83
N PRO A 808 -29.34 14.46 -4.96
CA PRO A 808 -28.39 14.31 -6.05
C PRO A 808 -29.09 14.33 -7.42
N ARG A 809 -28.64 15.23 -8.25
CA ARG A 809 -29.04 15.34 -9.67
C ARG A 809 -27.91 15.99 -10.47
N PRO A 810 -27.66 15.55 -11.69
CA PRO A 810 -26.65 16.18 -12.55
C PRO A 810 -26.94 17.63 -12.81
N VAL A 811 -25.90 18.44 -12.99
CA VAL A 811 -26.04 19.86 -13.39
C VAL A 811 -26.28 19.93 -14.88
N VAL A 812 -27.34 20.66 -15.29
CA VAL A 812 -27.68 20.89 -16.68
C VAL A 812 -27.06 22.21 -17.13
N TRP A 813 -25.86 22.15 -17.70
CA TRP A 813 -25.07 23.33 -18.09
C TRP A 813 -25.67 24.17 -19.23
N ASN A 814 -26.56 23.58 -20.05
CA ASN A 814 -27.20 24.27 -21.17
C ASN A 814 -28.40 25.13 -20.75
N ASP A 815 -28.89 24.98 -19.53
CA ASP A 815 -30.00 25.77 -18.99
C ASP A 815 -29.50 27.02 -18.29
N ARG A 816 -29.20 28.07 -19.05
CA ARG A 816 -28.75 29.36 -18.51
C ARG A 816 -29.79 30.09 -17.64
N ARG A 817 -31.04 29.63 -17.63
CA ARG A 817 -32.11 30.19 -16.79
C ARG A 817 -32.15 29.55 -15.42
N SER A 818 -31.50 28.43 -15.25
CA SER A 818 -31.36 27.75 -13.97
C SER A 818 -30.51 28.60 -13.02
N LYS A 819 -31.03 28.83 -11.80
CA LYS A 819 -30.26 29.47 -10.72
C LYS A 819 -28.95 28.77 -10.47
N ASP A 820 -28.96 27.42 -10.50
CA ASP A 820 -27.80 26.57 -10.29
C ASP A 820 -26.69 26.88 -11.30
N CYS A 821 -27.04 26.90 -12.58
CA CYS A 821 -26.08 27.20 -13.65
C CYS A 821 -25.53 28.63 -13.56
N ALA A 822 -26.37 29.60 -13.21
CA ALA A 822 -25.96 30.99 -13.07
C ALA A 822 -24.94 31.19 -11.92
N VAL A 823 -25.21 30.61 -10.74
CA VAL A 823 -24.30 30.69 -9.57
C VAL A 823 -22.98 29.99 -9.86
N LEU A 824 -23.03 28.77 -10.39
CA LEU A 824 -21.80 28.01 -10.71
C LEU A 824 -20.97 28.71 -11.80
N SER A 825 -21.60 29.23 -12.88
CA SER A 825 -20.91 29.97 -13.95
C SER A 825 -20.23 31.23 -13.41
N ALA A 826 -20.91 32.01 -12.59
CA ALA A 826 -20.34 33.24 -11.99
C ALA A 826 -19.09 32.90 -11.13
N ILE A 827 -19.13 31.83 -10.36
CA ILE A 827 -18.00 31.38 -9.53
C ILE A 827 -16.85 30.87 -10.41
N ILE A 828 -17.15 30.08 -11.45
CA ILE A 828 -16.15 29.59 -12.39
C ILE A 828 -15.47 30.76 -13.10
N ASP A 829 -16.23 31.75 -13.53
CA ASP A 829 -15.71 32.96 -14.18
C ASP A 829 -14.75 33.72 -13.22
N LEU A 830 -15.11 33.89 -11.96
CA LEU A 830 -14.27 34.55 -10.97
C LEU A 830 -12.97 33.75 -10.69
N ILE A 831 -13.05 32.43 -10.59
CA ILE A 831 -11.88 31.58 -10.39
C ILE A 831 -10.97 31.59 -11.61
N THR A 832 -11.54 31.69 -12.81
CA THR A 832 -10.81 31.68 -14.09
C THR A 832 -10.24 33.03 -14.48
N THR A 833 -10.80 34.14 -13.94
CA THR A 833 -10.33 35.50 -14.24
C THR A 833 -8.81 35.59 -14.05
N GLN A 834 -8.14 36.19 -15.03
CA GLN A 834 -6.70 36.46 -14.92
C GLN A 834 -6.49 37.67 -14.01
N GLU A 835 -5.91 37.45 -12.86
CA GLU A 835 -5.33 38.55 -12.10
C GLU A 835 -4.16 39.10 -12.90
N THR A 836 -4.27 40.35 -13.35
CA THR A 836 -3.10 41.12 -13.76
C THR A 836 -2.17 41.23 -12.55
N PRO A 837 -0.87 40.89 -12.68
CA PRO A 837 0.05 41.03 -11.57
C PRO A 837 0.00 42.46 -11.05
N ALA A 838 -0.35 42.64 -9.78
CA ALA A 838 -0.35 43.96 -9.15
C ALA A 838 1.08 44.52 -9.21
N GLY A 839 1.27 45.51 -10.06
CA GLY A 839 2.30 46.53 -9.96
C GLY A 839 3.76 46.10 -10.02
N GLY A 840 4.32 46.21 -11.21
CA GLY A 840 5.70 46.65 -11.33
C GLY A 840 5.86 48.02 -10.67
N PRO A 841 7.06 48.42 -10.17
CA PRO A 841 7.28 49.64 -9.46
C PRO A 841 6.87 50.82 -10.34
N ARG A 842 5.93 51.66 -9.86
CA ARG A 842 5.64 52.98 -10.47
C ARG A 842 6.97 53.72 -10.51
N ARG A 843 7.56 53.89 -11.71
CA ARG A 843 8.56 54.90 -11.93
C ARG A 843 7.91 56.25 -11.66
N GLY A 844 8.37 56.93 -10.66
CA GLY A 844 8.00 58.28 -10.38
C GLY A 844 8.20 59.15 -11.63
N SER A 845 7.16 59.77 -12.13
CA SER A 845 7.27 60.97 -12.97
C SER A 845 7.52 62.14 -12.00
N GLN A 846 8.57 62.83 -12.34
CA GLN A 846 8.93 64.12 -11.78
C GLN A 846 7.76 65.11 -11.71
#